data_5e8e022c8b065bfa2f17eeacc4843f58
#
_entry.id   5e8e022c8b065bfa2f17eeacc4843f58
#
_cell.length_a   1.000
_cell.length_b   1.000
_cell.length_c   1.000
_cell.angle_alpha   90.00
_cell.angle_beta   90.00
_cell.angle_gamma   90.00
#
_symmetry.space_group_name_H-M   'P 1'
#
loop_
_entity.id
_entity.type
_entity.pdbx_description
1 polymer ?
#
loop_
_entity_poly.entity_id
_entity_poly.type
_entity_poly.pdbx_seq_one_letter_code
_entity_poly.pdbx_strand_id
1 'polypeptide(L)'
;MNNLLILQARLGSKRFRGKILKKINGKESIIFQIERLKKSKLIDKIIVAIPDNRENDGLFNFLKNKKINVFRGSENNVLERFYKLADQENCKNIIRSTADCPLIDPMIIDEVISKFLKSKVDYASNVAPHTFPDGMDIEIFKKTVLEKAYKNAISNYDKEHVTPYIIRDKEIKKINIFNPKNEFNIRLTLDTQQDYENINFIVKLLTKNKKKYFSLKDILEIIYQNKNKFKKLSLFKNNFIENTAWNNSCKIIQGGNMLLSKSPNIFSPNLWPTYYSKAKGCFIWLDNNKKYLDMTTMGVGTNIFGYANKLIDNKVIQSIKESNMSSLNCKEEFEAAQILTNIHKGLNMVKFAKSGGEANAIAIRAARAYTKSSKVAICGYHGWHDWYLSANLKKKSNLNQLLIKDLKIAGVPKELAETAFPFIYNDFYSFKKLIEKEKIKIVKMEVLRSVYPRDNFLKKISNYCKKKNILLIFDECTTGFRFNFGGVCKKFNVIPDIIIFGKAIANGYPITAIVGKSKIMESLNSSFVSSTFWSDRIGFVALIANLKYMKKIKPWKKILRYGNKMQIIWKKLSKKYNLKINITEIPQLLNFNFVSKNSEFYKAYIVQEFLKKKILASNIFYPSYAHKDKYFKIYQKKLDSIFKNINEYEKFNFEKIKIQSSFPQPKFGRLN
;
A
#
# COMPACT_ATOMS: atom_id res chain seq x y z
N MET A 1 -34.90 15.84 -15.65
CA MET A 1 -33.61 16.27 -15.05
C MET A 1 -32.94 15.09 -14.39
N ASN A 2 -31.63 14.89 -14.60
CA ASN A 2 -30.93 13.73 -14.04
C ASN A 2 -30.35 14.01 -12.65
N ASN A 3 -29.60 15.12 -12.48
CA ASN A 3 -28.77 15.39 -11.29
C ASN A 3 -29.13 16.77 -10.70
N LEU A 4 -29.89 16.78 -9.61
CA LEU A 4 -30.26 17.98 -8.86
C LEU A 4 -29.29 18.20 -7.70
N LEU A 5 -28.58 19.33 -7.64
CA LEU A 5 -27.83 19.72 -6.44
C LEU A 5 -28.73 20.52 -5.51
N ILE A 6 -28.90 20.04 -4.29
CA ILE A 6 -29.57 20.72 -3.19
C ILE A 6 -28.49 21.28 -2.25
N LEU A 7 -28.37 22.61 -2.23
CA LEU A 7 -27.48 23.33 -1.33
C LEU A 7 -28.24 23.67 -0.04
N GLN A 8 -27.94 22.93 1.02
CA GLN A 8 -28.56 23.18 2.34
C GLN A 8 -27.99 24.44 2.99
N ALA A 9 -28.83 25.43 3.29
CA ALA A 9 -28.41 26.68 3.91
C ALA A 9 -29.37 27.17 5.01
N ARG A 10 -28.85 27.92 6.00
CA ARG A 10 -29.63 28.62 7.03
C ARG A 10 -28.83 29.79 7.64
N LEU A 11 -29.50 30.84 8.15
CA LEU A 11 -28.87 31.97 8.86
C LEU A 11 -28.53 31.64 10.31
N GLY A 12 -29.32 30.80 10.97
CA GLY A 12 -29.27 30.49 12.41
C GLY A 12 -28.07 29.65 12.86
N SER A 13 -26.85 30.01 12.48
CA SER A 13 -25.65 29.35 12.99
C SER A 13 -25.30 29.86 14.40
N LYS A 14 -25.34 28.98 15.42
CA LYS A 14 -25.01 29.31 16.82
C LYS A 14 -23.55 29.74 17.02
N ARG A 15 -22.59 29.16 16.27
CA ARG A 15 -21.14 29.40 16.40
C ARG A 15 -20.66 30.65 15.66
N PHE A 16 -21.28 30.98 14.52
CA PHE A 16 -20.91 32.13 13.69
C PHE A 16 -22.13 32.57 12.90
N ARG A 17 -22.91 33.49 13.52
CA ARG A 17 -24.22 33.97 12.99
C ARG A 17 -24.02 34.65 11.63
N GLY A 18 -24.87 34.34 10.66
CA GLY A 18 -24.83 34.93 9.32
C GLY A 18 -23.57 34.57 8.50
N LYS A 19 -22.85 33.51 8.85
CA LYS A 19 -21.58 33.08 8.22
C LYS A 19 -21.67 33.01 6.69
N ILE A 20 -22.78 32.53 6.14
CA ILE A 20 -22.99 32.35 4.70
C ILE A 20 -23.13 33.68 3.92
N LEU A 21 -23.43 34.79 4.59
CA LEU A 21 -23.48 36.14 4.02
C LEU A 21 -22.18 36.94 4.22
N LYS A 22 -21.19 36.41 4.94
CA LYS A 22 -19.87 37.05 5.06
C LYS A 22 -19.16 37.06 3.70
N LYS A 23 -18.46 38.15 3.38
CA LYS A 23 -17.84 38.35 2.08
C LYS A 23 -16.47 37.64 1.96
N ILE A 24 -16.30 36.78 0.99
CA ILE A 24 -15.06 36.20 0.58
C ILE A 24 -14.65 36.82 -0.76
N ASN A 25 -13.55 37.55 -0.78
CA ASN A 25 -13.08 38.28 -1.98
C ASN A 25 -14.18 39.18 -2.61
N GLY A 26 -14.88 39.93 -1.75
CA GLY A 26 -15.93 40.89 -2.17
C GLY A 26 -17.32 40.29 -2.43
N LYS A 27 -17.48 38.96 -2.46
CA LYS A 27 -18.76 38.26 -2.69
C LYS A 27 -19.21 37.51 -1.43
N GLU A 28 -20.50 37.49 -1.18
CA GLU A 28 -21.07 36.69 -0.08
C GLU A 28 -20.67 35.19 -0.25
N SER A 29 -20.31 34.54 0.87
CA SER A 29 -19.80 33.18 0.90
C SER A 29 -20.68 32.19 0.14
N ILE A 30 -22.01 32.29 0.30
CA ILE A 30 -22.97 31.44 -0.42
C ILE A 30 -22.94 31.68 -1.94
N ILE A 31 -22.83 32.96 -2.36
CA ILE A 31 -22.71 33.30 -3.78
C ILE A 31 -21.40 32.79 -4.35
N PHE A 32 -20.30 32.98 -3.62
CA PHE A 32 -18.99 32.47 -3.99
C PHE A 32 -19.00 30.93 -4.17
N GLN A 33 -19.66 30.20 -3.28
CA GLN A 33 -19.85 28.76 -3.38
C GLN A 33 -20.70 28.36 -4.59
N ILE A 34 -21.85 29.03 -4.81
CA ILE A 34 -22.74 28.74 -5.95
C ILE A 34 -22.02 28.96 -7.28
N GLU A 35 -21.22 30.01 -7.42
CA GLU A 35 -20.41 30.23 -8.63
C GLU A 35 -19.40 29.09 -8.88
N ARG A 36 -18.87 28.49 -7.83
CA ARG A 36 -18.01 27.31 -7.94
C ARG A 36 -18.79 26.06 -8.34
N LEU A 37 -19.93 25.81 -7.68
CA LEU A 37 -20.82 24.69 -7.99
C LEU A 37 -21.31 24.71 -9.44
N LYS A 38 -21.61 25.90 -10.01
CA LYS A 38 -22.00 26.09 -11.42
C LYS A 38 -20.93 25.69 -12.43
N LYS A 39 -19.68 25.45 -12.00
CA LYS A 39 -18.59 24.99 -12.88
C LYS A 39 -18.49 23.46 -13.00
N SER A 40 -19.25 22.72 -12.22
CA SER A 40 -19.42 21.28 -12.42
C SER A 40 -20.13 21.02 -13.75
N LYS A 41 -19.65 20.02 -14.48
CA LYS A 41 -20.21 19.63 -15.79
C LYS A 41 -21.35 18.63 -15.69
N LEU A 42 -21.54 18.03 -14.50
CA LEU A 42 -22.48 16.95 -14.28
C LEU A 42 -23.66 17.33 -13.38
N ILE A 43 -23.76 18.58 -12.95
CA ILE A 43 -24.92 19.15 -12.24
C ILE A 43 -25.85 19.80 -13.27
N ASP A 44 -27.12 19.37 -13.30
CA ASP A 44 -28.12 19.96 -14.22
C ASP A 44 -28.78 21.21 -13.62
N LYS A 45 -29.04 21.21 -12.32
CA LYS A 45 -29.74 22.31 -11.61
C LYS A 45 -29.24 22.45 -10.18
N ILE A 46 -29.15 23.69 -9.70
CA ILE A 46 -28.77 24.01 -8.31
C ILE A 46 -29.95 24.72 -7.67
N ILE A 47 -30.42 24.25 -6.51
CA ILE A 47 -31.44 24.88 -5.70
C ILE A 47 -30.97 25.02 -4.27
N VAL A 48 -31.10 26.20 -3.69
CA VAL A 48 -30.78 26.44 -2.29
C VAL A 48 -31.98 26.09 -1.44
N ALA A 49 -31.86 25.13 -0.53
CA ALA A 49 -32.92 24.69 0.38
C ALA A 49 -32.75 25.31 1.76
N ILE A 50 -33.68 26.21 2.14
CA ILE A 50 -33.65 26.96 3.40
C ILE A 50 -34.85 26.63 4.29
N PRO A 51 -34.77 26.87 5.62
CA PRO A 51 -35.92 26.77 6.51
C PRO A 51 -37.04 27.78 6.14
N ASP A 52 -38.26 27.42 6.44
CA ASP A 52 -39.47 28.24 6.19
C ASP A 52 -39.84 29.18 7.32
N ASN A 53 -38.94 29.41 8.27
CA ASN A 53 -39.14 30.31 9.40
C ASN A 53 -38.77 31.79 9.08
N ARG A 54 -39.27 32.74 9.88
CA ARG A 54 -39.03 34.19 9.73
C ARG A 54 -37.55 34.57 9.77
N GLU A 55 -36.70 33.85 10.52
CA GLU A 55 -35.26 34.14 10.62
C GLU A 55 -34.57 34.07 9.24
N ASN A 56 -35.11 33.25 8.33
CA ASN A 56 -34.56 33.06 7.00
C ASN A 56 -35.22 33.89 5.89
N ASP A 57 -36.18 34.79 6.20
CA ASP A 57 -36.82 35.65 5.20
C ASP A 57 -35.81 36.56 4.50
N GLY A 58 -34.90 37.17 5.27
CA GLY A 58 -33.81 37.99 4.73
C GLY A 58 -32.91 37.22 3.75
N LEU A 59 -32.61 35.93 4.03
CA LEU A 59 -31.85 35.08 3.14
C LEU A 59 -32.65 34.73 1.87
N PHE A 60 -33.93 34.44 2.00
CA PHE A 60 -34.81 34.17 0.88
C PHE A 60 -34.86 35.38 -0.09
N ASN A 61 -35.14 36.58 0.41
CA ASN A 61 -35.19 37.78 -0.41
C ASN A 61 -33.85 38.11 -1.05
N PHE A 62 -32.75 37.97 -0.31
CA PHE A 62 -31.39 38.13 -0.85
C PHE A 62 -31.10 37.20 -2.03
N LEU A 63 -31.40 35.88 -1.90
CA LEU A 63 -31.15 34.89 -2.94
C LEU A 63 -32.06 35.10 -4.16
N LYS A 64 -33.33 35.46 -3.96
CA LYS A 64 -34.28 35.83 -5.04
C LYS A 64 -33.80 37.03 -5.83
N ASN A 65 -33.36 38.12 -5.15
CA ASN A 65 -32.80 39.30 -5.79
C ASN A 65 -31.52 38.98 -6.62
N LYS A 66 -30.77 37.94 -6.24
CA LYS A 66 -29.62 37.41 -7.00
C LYS A 66 -30.03 36.42 -8.10
N LYS A 67 -31.31 36.22 -8.38
CA LYS A 67 -31.89 35.29 -9.35
C LYS A 67 -31.44 33.83 -9.10
N ILE A 68 -31.35 33.43 -7.83
CA ILE A 68 -31.00 32.06 -7.41
C ILE A 68 -32.26 31.30 -7.10
N ASN A 69 -32.35 30.04 -7.54
CA ASN A 69 -33.48 29.16 -7.22
C ASN A 69 -33.44 28.80 -5.73
N VAL A 70 -34.54 29.08 -5.02
CA VAL A 70 -34.66 28.84 -3.59
C VAL A 70 -35.92 28.05 -3.29
N PHE A 71 -35.81 27.06 -2.43
CA PHE A 71 -36.90 26.27 -1.89
C PHE A 71 -36.98 26.48 -0.37
N ARG A 72 -38.18 26.66 0.17
CA ARG A 72 -38.44 26.77 1.63
C ARG A 72 -39.10 25.50 2.12
N GLY A 73 -38.72 25.02 3.31
CA GLY A 73 -39.34 23.85 3.93
C GLY A 73 -38.91 23.66 5.38
N SER A 74 -39.34 22.57 6.01
CA SER A 74 -39.22 22.33 7.45
C SER A 74 -37.84 22.66 8.02
N GLU A 75 -37.78 23.37 9.13
CA GLU A 75 -36.56 23.70 9.85
C GLU A 75 -35.96 22.43 10.51
N ASN A 76 -36.80 21.70 11.25
CA ASN A 76 -36.38 20.60 12.11
C ASN A 76 -36.28 19.27 11.34
N ASN A 77 -36.92 19.16 10.18
CA ASN A 77 -36.88 17.98 9.34
C ASN A 77 -36.25 18.29 7.98
N VAL A 78 -34.91 18.29 7.94
CA VAL A 78 -34.17 18.57 6.72
C VAL A 78 -34.39 17.47 5.67
N LEU A 79 -34.54 16.21 6.10
CA LEU A 79 -34.85 15.08 5.21
C LEU A 79 -36.17 15.30 4.46
N GLU A 80 -37.22 15.77 5.14
CA GLU A 80 -38.47 16.16 4.53
C GLU A 80 -38.30 17.29 3.51
N ARG A 81 -37.51 18.32 3.86
CA ARG A 81 -37.21 19.44 2.96
C ARG A 81 -36.54 18.95 1.67
N PHE A 82 -35.59 18.02 1.77
CA PHE A 82 -34.96 17.41 0.62
C PHE A 82 -35.93 16.58 -0.20
N TYR A 83 -36.80 15.80 0.47
CA TYR A 83 -37.78 14.96 -0.21
C TYR A 83 -38.80 15.77 -1.00
N LYS A 84 -39.43 16.78 -0.37
CA LYS A 84 -40.43 17.64 -1.02
C LYS A 84 -39.83 18.42 -2.21
N LEU A 85 -38.60 18.91 -2.07
CA LEU A 85 -37.92 19.58 -3.17
C LEU A 85 -37.59 18.62 -4.31
N ALA A 86 -37.07 17.43 -4.02
CA ALA A 86 -36.73 16.42 -5.03
C ALA A 86 -37.98 15.88 -5.76
N ASP A 87 -39.11 15.85 -5.05
CA ASP A 87 -40.38 15.44 -5.64
C ASP A 87 -40.94 16.51 -6.59
N GLN A 88 -40.93 17.76 -6.17
CA GLN A 88 -41.36 18.92 -6.99
C GLN A 88 -40.52 19.05 -8.28
N GLU A 89 -39.22 18.78 -8.22
CA GLU A 89 -38.29 18.97 -9.33
C GLU A 89 -38.21 17.75 -10.27
N ASN A 90 -38.87 16.64 -9.95
CA ASN A 90 -38.87 15.40 -10.73
C ASN A 90 -37.47 14.96 -11.21
N CYS A 91 -36.51 14.91 -10.29
CA CYS A 91 -35.14 14.52 -10.58
C CYS A 91 -34.91 13.02 -10.33
N LYS A 92 -33.87 12.43 -11.01
CA LYS A 92 -33.46 11.03 -10.78
C LYS A 92 -32.51 10.89 -9.60
N ASN A 93 -31.53 11.79 -9.50
CA ASN A 93 -30.49 11.76 -8.51
C ASN A 93 -30.39 13.09 -7.77
N ILE A 94 -30.10 13.03 -6.49
CA ILE A 94 -29.91 14.18 -5.62
C ILE A 94 -28.45 14.27 -5.20
N ILE A 95 -27.85 15.44 -5.37
CA ILE A 95 -26.52 15.79 -4.86
C ILE A 95 -26.71 16.67 -3.66
N ARG A 96 -26.14 16.29 -2.51
CA ARG A 96 -26.19 17.06 -1.27
C ARG A 96 -24.89 17.80 -1.06
N SER A 97 -24.98 19.12 -0.81
CA SER A 97 -23.90 19.97 -0.36
C SER A 97 -24.41 20.94 0.72
N THR A 98 -23.53 21.44 1.58
CA THR A 98 -23.85 22.39 2.64
C THR A 98 -23.20 23.75 2.38
N ALA A 99 -23.91 24.86 2.73
CA ALA A 99 -23.49 26.21 2.38
C ALA A 99 -22.30 26.75 3.20
N ASP A 100 -21.68 25.93 4.01
CA ASP A 100 -20.46 26.22 4.76
C ASP A 100 -19.19 25.68 4.11
N CYS A 101 -19.25 25.24 2.85
CA CYS A 101 -18.14 24.71 2.08
C CYS A 101 -17.75 25.63 0.90
N PRO A 102 -17.35 26.90 1.14
CA PRO A 102 -17.17 27.89 0.07
C PRO A 102 -16.05 27.55 -0.94
N LEU A 103 -15.10 26.71 -0.55
CA LEU A 103 -13.98 26.31 -1.39
C LEU A 103 -14.19 24.97 -2.12
N ILE A 104 -15.40 24.42 -2.09
CA ILE A 104 -15.73 23.13 -2.75
C ILE A 104 -15.19 23.09 -4.19
N ASP A 105 -14.57 21.97 -4.58
CA ASP A 105 -13.98 21.82 -5.91
C ASP A 105 -14.95 21.12 -6.87
N PRO A 106 -15.36 21.76 -7.98
CA PRO A 106 -16.22 21.16 -8.99
C PRO A 106 -15.66 19.86 -9.59
N MET A 107 -14.35 19.71 -9.70
CA MET A 107 -13.75 18.47 -10.20
C MET A 107 -13.99 17.28 -9.28
N ILE A 108 -13.97 17.50 -7.96
CA ILE A 108 -14.31 16.46 -6.98
C ILE A 108 -15.79 16.08 -7.08
N ILE A 109 -16.65 17.07 -7.29
CA ILE A 109 -18.09 16.82 -7.50
C ILE A 109 -18.28 15.93 -8.72
N ASP A 110 -17.69 16.31 -9.85
CA ASP A 110 -17.79 15.55 -11.11
C ASP A 110 -17.18 14.14 -10.97
N GLU A 111 -16.11 13.97 -10.19
CA GLU A 111 -15.54 12.66 -9.90
C GLU A 111 -16.52 11.77 -9.13
N VAL A 112 -17.17 12.30 -8.07
CA VAL A 112 -18.14 11.56 -7.26
C VAL A 112 -19.36 11.17 -8.11
N ILE A 113 -19.91 12.10 -8.90
CA ILE A 113 -21.04 11.84 -9.79
C ILE A 113 -20.67 10.80 -10.85
N SER A 114 -19.53 10.95 -11.52
CA SER A 114 -19.08 10.01 -12.56
C SER A 114 -18.91 8.59 -12.01
N LYS A 115 -18.33 8.46 -10.82
CA LYS A 115 -18.16 7.14 -10.17
C LYS A 115 -19.52 6.56 -9.74
N PHE A 116 -20.44 7.37 -9.24
CA PHE A 116 -21.81 6.96 -8.93
C PHE A 116 -22.50 6.37 -10.17
N LEU A 117 -22.51 7.09 -11.27
CA LEU A 117 -23.15 6.65 -12.53
C LEU A 117 -22.52 5.38 -13.10
N LYS A 118 -21.17 5.30 -13.11
CA LYS A 118 -20.43 4.13 -13.65
C LYS A 118 -20.56 2.87 -12.78
N SER A 119 -20.72 3.01 -11.46
CA SER A 119 -20.72 1.86 -10.53
C SER A 119 -22.11 1.26 -10.33
N LYS A 120 -23.17 1.81 -10.92
CA LYS A 120 -24.57 1.38 -10.76
C LYS A 120 -24.98 1.17 -9.29
N VAL A 121 -24.52 2.09 -8.41
CA VAL A 121 -24.84 2.10 -6.98
C VAL A 121 -26.04 3.01 -6.67
N ASP A 122 -26.54 2.96 -5.45
CA ASP A 122 -27.68 3.75 -5.01
C ASP A 122 -27.27 5.01 -4.24
N TYR A 123 -26.05 5.01 -3.70
CA TYR A 123 -25.41 6.12 -2.97
C TYR A 123 -23.92 6.15 -3.22
N ALA A 124 -23.37 7.35 -3.42
CA ALA A 124 -21.92 7.57 -3.43
C ALA A 124 -21.56 8.82 -2.64
N SER A 125 -20.39 8.82 -2.01
CA SER A 125 -19.88 9.97 -1.26
C SER A 125 -18.35 9.98 -1.18
N ASN A 126 -17.81 11.09 -0.69
CA ASN A 126 -16.42 11.19 -0.28
C ASN A 126 -16.25 11.42 1.24
N VAL A 127 -17.35 11.19 2.00
CA VAL A 127 -17.41 11.51 3.44
C VAL A 127 -17.39 10.27 4.35
N ALA A 128 -17.49 9.07 3.82
CA ALA A 128 -17.63 7.86 4.63
C ALA A 128 -16.64 6.73 4.25
N PRO A 129 -15.36 6.78 4.70
CA PRO A 129 -14.74 7.75 5.60
C PRO A 129 -14.21 9.00 4.88
N HIS A 130 -14.11 10.11 5.62
CA HIS A 130 -13.49 11.34 5.14
C HIS A 130 -11.99 11.15 4.87
N THR A 131 -11.55 11.56 3.68
CA THR A 131 -10.15 11.58 3.27
C THR A 131 -9.76 12.86 2.54
N PHE A 132 -10.75 13.55 2.01
CA PHE A 132 -10.59 14.91 1.50
C PHE A 132 -10.54 15.94 2.64
N PRO A 133 -9.99 17.14 2.43
CA PRO A 133 -10.13 18.23 3.36
C PRO A 133 -11.60 18.46 3.73
N ASP A 134 -11.85 18.74 5.02
CA ASP A 134 -13.16 19.08 5.53
C ASP A 134 -13.67 20.37 4.84
N GLY A 135 -14.81 20.30 4.18
CA GLY A 135 -15.33 21.34 3.28
C GLY A 135 -15.26 21.00 1.80
N MET A 136 -14.81 19.75 1.46
CA MET A 136 -14.92 19.17 0.12
C MET A 136 -15.98 18.07 0.05
N ASP A 137 -16.98 18.13 0.94
CA ASP A 137 -17.93 17.06 1.19
C ASP A 137 -19.04 17.04 0.14
N ILE A 138 -19.22 15.88 -0.50
CA ILE A 138 -20.24 15.61 -1.52
C ILE A 138 -20.86 14.23 -1.31
N GLU A 139 -22.18 14.20 -1.40
CA GLU A 139 -22.97 12.98 -1.37
C GLU A 139 -23.94 12.99 -2.57
N ILE A 140 -24.09 11.86 -3.25
CA ILE A 140 -25.08 11.68 -4.33
C ILE A 140 -25.84 10.37 -4.11
N PHE A 141 -27.16 10.41 -4.31
CA PHE A 141 -28.05 9.27 -4.15
C PHE A 141 -29.27 9.36 -5.07
N LYS A 142 -29.88 8.21 -5.37
CA LYS A 142 -31.11 8.13 -6.17
C LYS A 142 -32.31 8.73 -5.42
N LYS A 143 -33.27 9.29 -6.12
CA LYS A 143 -34.55 9.78 -5.55
C LYS A 143 -35.26 8.67 -4.76
N THR A 144 -35.30 7.45 -5.28
CA THR A 144 -35.90 6.28 -4.61
C THR A 144 -35.28 5.96 -3.25
N VAL A 145 -33.97 6.24 -3.08
CA VAL A 145 -33.28 6.07 -1.81
C VAL A 145 -33.67 7.15 -0.81
N LEU A 146 -33.84 8.39 -1.28
CA LEU A 146 -34.35 9.49 -0.45
C LEU A 146 -35.78 9.24 0.01
N GLU A 147 -36.64 8.73 -0.87
CA GLU A 147 -38.03 8.33 -0.55
C GLU A 147 -38.06 7.23 0.51
N LYS A 148 -37.23 6.20 0.36
CA LYS A 148 -37.07 5.13 1.35
C LYS A 148 -36.62 5.69 2.70
N ALA A 149 -35.65 6.61 2.71
CA ALA A 149 -35.19 7.27 3.93
C ALA A 149 -36.28 8.11 4.58
N TYR A 150 -37.02 8.91 3.81
CA TYR A 150 -38.12 9.75 4.31
C TYR A 150 -39.23 8.92 4.97
N LYS A 151 -39.63 7.78 4.36
CA LYS A 151 -40.65 6.88 4.90
C LYS A 151 -40.22 6.15 6.18
N ASN A 152 -38.94 5.81 6.31
CA ASN A 152 -38.47 4.89 7.36
C ASN A 152 -37.56 5.54 8.42
N ALA A 153 -37.15 6.80 8.28
CA ALA A 153 -36.34 7.49 9.26
C ALA A 153 -37.15 7.94 10.48
N ILE A 154 -36.88 7.33 11.64
CA ILE A 154 -37.59 7.63 12.88
C ILE A 154 -36.83 8.66 13.74
N SER A 155 -35.49 8.57 13.81
CA SER A 155 -34.69 9.38 14.71
C SER A 155 -34.58 10.86 14.27
N ASN A 156 -34.57 11.79 15.25
CA ASN A 156 -34.30 13.18 14.96
C ASN A 156 -32.96 13.40 14.26
N TYR A 157 -31.96 12.58 14.56
CA TYR A 157 -30.65 12.59 13.91
C TYR A 157 -30.74 12.31 12.41
N ASP A 158 -31.54 11.33 11.99
CA ASP A 158 -31.77 11.04 10.58
C ASP A 158 -32.50 12.15 9.87
N LYS A 159 -33.51 12.74 10.53
CA LYS A 159 -34.32 13.85 10.01
C LYS A 159 -33.50 15.13 9.83
N GLU A 160 -32.54 15.41 10.74
CA GLU A 160 -31.68 16.59 10.68
C GLU A 160 -30.54 16.44 9.64
N HIS A 161 -29.93 15.24 9.55
CA HIS A 161 -28.71 15.04 8.77
C HIS A 161 -28.92 14.40 7.40
N VAL A 162 -30.15 14.01 7.02
CA VAL A 162 -30.59 13.49 5.71
C VAL A 162 -30.07 12.09 5.39
N THR A 163 -28.76 11.88 5.41
CA THR A 163 -28.11 10.67 4.89
C THR A 163 -27.78 9.57 5.91
N PRO A 164 -27.87 9.77 7.25
CA PRO A 164 -27.52 8.70 8.20
C PRO A 164 -28.37 7.43 8.05
N TYR A 165 -29.66 7.54 7.74
CA TYR A 165 -30.50 6.38 7.43
C TYR A 165 -29.96 5.65 6.20
N ILE A 166 -29.69 6.39 5.12
CA ILE A 166 -29.16 5.84 3.85
C ILE A 166 -27.86 5.09 4.08
N ILE A 167 -26.97 5.68 4.90
CA ILE A 167 -25.67 5.10 5.22
C ILE A 167 -25.81 3.79 6.00
N ARG A 168 -26.77 3.69 6.93
CA ARG A 168 -27.00 2.51 7.77
C ARG A 168 -27.73 1.36 7.07
N ASP A 169 -28.57 1.66 6.10
CA ASP A 169 -29.39 0.67 5.41
C ASP A 169 -28.51 -0.28 4.57
N LYS A 170 -28.61 -1.58 4.85
CA LYS A 170 -27.77 -2.62 4.23
C LYS A 170 -28.17 -2.96 2.80
N GLU A 171 -29.40 -2.70 2.42
CA GLU A 171 -29.91 -3.00 1.08
C GLU A 171 -29.42 -1.96 0.05
N ILE A 172 -29.12 -0.75 0.50
CA ILE A 172 -28.63 0.33 -0.36
C ILE A 172 -27.18 0.04 -0.78
N LYS A 173 -26.95 -0.04 -2.08
CA LYS A 173 -25.61 -0.21 -2.67
C LYS A 173 -24.82 1.09 -2.59
N LYS A 174 -23.64 1.06 -1.97
CA LYS A 174 -22.84 2.26 -1.66
C LYS A 174 -21.41 2.18 -2.18
N ILE A 175 -20.85 3.34 -2.53
CA ILE A 175 -19.42 3.50 -2.81
C ILE A 175 -18.91 4.77 -2.13
N ASN A 176 -17.69 4.74 -1.62
CA ASN A 176 -16.98 5.93 -1.15
C ASN A 176 -15.78 6.23 -2.05
N ILE A 177 -15.56 7.51 -2.32
CA ILE A 177 -14.45 8.04 -3.11
C ILE A 177 -13.37 8.54 -2.15
N PHE A 178 -12.14 8.10 -2.35
CA PHE A 178 -11.03 8.39 -1.45
C PHE A 178 -10.03 9.35 -2.08
N ASN A 179 -9.57 10.33 -1.30
CA ASN A 179 -8.36 11.08 -1.60
C ASN A 179 -7.14 10.23 -1.19
N PRO A 180 -6.27 9.86 -2.13
CA PRO A 180 -5.10 9.00 -1.84
C PRO A 180 -4.15 9.55 -0.80
N LYS A 181 -4.07 10.88 -0.65
CA LYS A 181 -3.18 11.54 0.32
C LYS A 181 -3.77 11.65 1.72
N ASN A 182 -5.07 11.44 1.86
CA ASN A 182 -5.81 11.62 3.11
C ASN A 182 -5.49 12.96 3.81
N GLU A 183 -6.09 14.02 3.32
CA GLU A 183 -5.90 15.40 3.80
C GLU A 183 -7.07 15.88 4.69
N PHE A 184 -7.82 14.96 5.26
CA PHE A 184 -9.00 15.26 6.09
C PHE A 184 -8.66 16.07 7.36
N ASN A 185 -7.38 16.16 7.72
CA ASN A 185 -6.90 17.03 8.80
C ASN A 185 -6.96 18.52 8.46
N ILE A 186 -7.08 18.89 7.18
CA ILE A 186 -7.19 20.28 6.73
C ILE A 186 -8.65 20.68 6.79
N ARG A 187 -8.92 21.82 7.45
CA ARG A 187 -10.27 22.35 7.64
C ARG A 187 -10.52 23.54 6.71
N LEU A 188 -11.43 23.37 5.77
CA LEU A 188 -11.85 24.38 4.79
C LEU A 188 -13.34 24.72 4.91
N THR A 189 -14.01 24.27 5.98
CA THR A 189 -15.39 24.65 6.32
C THR A 189 -15.43 26.03 6.96
N LEU A 190 -16.51 26.78 6.75
CA LEU A 190 -16.77 28.10 7.32
C LEU A 190 -17.70 27.97 8.53
N ASP A 191 -17.15 27.78 9.73
CA ASP A 191 -17.91 27.57 10.96
C ASP A 191 -17.61 28.57 12.07
N THR A 192 -16.43 29.18 12.05
CA THR A 192 -15.95 30.12 13.05
C THR A 192 -15.34 31.35 12.40
N GLN A 193 -15.11 32.41 13.18
CA GLN A 193 -14.38 33.59 12.71
C GLN A 193 -13.00 33.24 12.20
N GLN A 194 -12.30 32.30 12.84
CA GLN A 194 -10.98 31.85 12.42
C GLN A 194 -11.01 31.10 11.07
N ASP A 195 -12.05 30.29 10.82
CA ASP A 195 -12.24 29.65 9.53
C ASP A 195 -12.43 30.69 8.43
N TYR A 196 -13.19 31.74 8.70
CA TYR A 196 -13.42 32.88 7.80
C TYR A 196 -12.11 33.58 7.42
N GLU A 197 -11.27 33.88 8.41
CA GLU A 197 -9.94 34.48 8.18
C GLU A 197 -9.04 33.61 7.38
N ASN A 198 -8.98 32.31 7.68
CA ASN A 198 -8.21 31.32 6.94
C ASN A 198 -8.63 31.24 5.46
N ILE A 199 -9.93 31.13 5.21
CA ILE A 199 -10.51 31.05 3.86
C ILE A 199 -10.20 32.31 3.07
N ASN A 200 -10.44 33.52 3.66
CA ASN A 200 -10.10 34.77 3.01
C ASN A 200 -8.60 34.88 2.69
N PHE A 201 -7.73 34.47 3.60
CA PHE A 201 -6.30 34.50 3.38
C PHE A 201 -5.88 33.57 2.21
N ILE A 202 -6.43 32.35 2.17
CA ILE A 202 -6.20 31.40 1.05
C ILE A 202 -6.66 32.04 -0.27
N VAL A 203 -7.89 32.54 -0.32
CA VAL A 203 -8.47 33.14 -1.53
C VAL A 203 -7.69 34.37 -1.97
N LYS A 204 -7.26 35.24 -1.06
CA LYS A 204 -6.43 36.42 -1.35
C LYS A 204 -5.10 36.05 -2.01
N LEU A 205 -4.42 34.98 -1.52
CA LEU A 205 -3.18 34.52 -2.14
C LEU A 205 -3.40 33.92 -3.54
N LEU A 206 -4.48 33.15 -3.71
CA LEU A 206 -4.82 32.55 -5.00
C LEU A 206 -5.20 33.61 -6.05
N THR A 207 -5.95 34.65 -5.67
CA THR A 207 -6.37 35.73 -6.57
C THR A 207 -5.23 36.69 -6.90
N LYS A 208 -4.28 36.92 -5.98
CA LYS A 208 -3.06 37.69 -6.26
C LYS A 208 -2.25 37.08 -7.41
N ASN A 209 -2.28 35.75 -7.54
CA ASN A 209 -1.63 35.02 -8.63
C ASN A 209 -2.46 35.02 -9.95
N LYS A 210 -3.42 35.94 -10.11
CA LYS A 210 -4.31 36.11 -11.29
C LYS A 210 -5.12 34.85 -11.66
N LYS A 211 -5.27 33.86 -10.77
CA LYS A 211 -6.11 32.67 -11.01
C LYS A 211 -7.59 33.03 -10.84
N LYS A 212 -8.31 33.12 -11.94
CA LYS A 212 -9.78 33.34 -11.94
C LYS A 212 -10.56 32.13 -11.37
N TYR A 213 -9.97 30.93 -11.49
CA TYR A 213 -10.47 29.66 -10.99
C TYR A 213 -9.31 28.87 -10.36
N PHE A 214 -9.56 28.18 -9.27
CA PHE A 214 -8.58 27.34 -8.58
C PHE A 214 -9.18 26.03 -8.09
N SER A 215 -8.42 24.97 -8.19
CA SER A 215 -8.75 23.60 -7.78
C SER A 215 -8.32 23.33 -6.34
N LEU A 216 -8.70 22.16 -5.79
CA LEU A 216 -8.18 21.69 -4.51
C LEU A 216 -6.64 21.63 -4.53
N LYS A 217 -6.03 21.22 -5.64
CA LYS A 217 -4.58 21.20 -5.79
C LYS A 217 -3.95 22.56 -5.53
N ASP A 218 -4.50 23.62 -6.11
CA ASP A 218 -4.02 24.99 -5.94
C ASP A 218 -4.18 25.46 -4.49
N ILE A 219 -5.31 25.14 -3.85
CA ILE A 219 -5.57 25.42 -2.44
C ILE A 219 -4.52 24.75 -1.55
N LEU A 220 -4.26 23.48 -1.76
CA LEU A 220 -3.28 22.70 -1.00
C LEU A 220 -1.86 23.22 -1.19
N GLU A 221 -1.49 23.62 -2.41
CA GLU A 221 -0.21 24.25 -2.70
C GLU A 221 0.03 25.50 -1.83
N ILE A 222 -0.93 26.41 -1.78
CA ILE A 222 -0.88 27.60 -0.91
C ILE A 222 -0.80 27.24 0.57
N ILE A 223 -1.56 26.25 1.02
CA ILE A 223 -1.55 25.80 2.42
C ILE A 223 -0.17 25.23 2.79
N TYR A 224 0.41 24.39 1.94
CA TYR A 224 1.71 23.78 2.23
C TYR A 224 2.88 24.76 2.14
N GLN A 225 2.84 25.71 1.21
CA GLN A 225 3.82 26.81 1.14
C GLN A 225 3.78 27.71 2.39
N ASN A 226 2.61 27.89 2.99
CA ASN A 226 2.39 28.74 4.17
C ASN A 226 2.12 27.94 5.46
N LYS A 227 2.59 26.71 5.56
CA LYS A 227 2.22 25.74 6.60
C LYS A 227 2.37 26.26 8.02
N ASN A 228 3.45 26.98 8.33
CA ASN A 228 3.70 27.51 9.68
C ASN A 228 2.67 28.57 10.09
N LYS A 229 2.21 29.40 9.16
CA LYS A 229 1.16 30.38 9.41
C LYS A 229 -0.19 29.67 9.65
N PHE A 230 -0.54 28.69 8.82
CA PHE A 230 -1.79 27.94 8.97
C PHE A 230 -1.82 27.02 10.20
N LYS A 231 -0.67 26.53 10.69
CA LYS A 231 -0.59 25.85 11.99
C LYS A 231 -0.97 26.77 13.14
N LYS A 232 -0.45 28.03 13.16
CA LYS A 232 -0.81 29.03 14.16
C LYS A 232 -2.29 29.42 14.09
N LEU A 233 -2.89 29.39 12.91
CA LEU A 233 -4.28 29.73 12.65
C LEU A 233 -5.24 28.52 12.79
N SER A 234 -4.80 27.41 13.38
CA SER A 234 -5.62 26.22 13.67
C SER A 234 -6.33 25.62 12.43
N LEU A 235 -5.79 25.82 11.23
CA LEU A 235 -6.33 25.23 10.00
C LEU A 235 -6.22 23.70 10.02
N PHE A 236 -5.25 23.15 10.75
CA PHE A 236 -5.04 21.73 10.88
C PHE A 236 -5.70 21.18 12.14
N LYS A 237 -6.49 20.10 12.00
CA LYS A 237 -7.08 19.40 13.15
C LYS A 237 -5.97 18.83 14.04
N ASN A 238 -6.03 19.05 15.36
CA ASN A 238 -4.97 18.72 16.33
C ASN A 238 -4.59 17.24 16.44
N ASN A 239 -5.30 16.33 15.79
CA ASN A 239 -5.10 14.88 15.89
C ASN A 239 -4.31 14.25 14.73
N PHE A 240 -3.77 15.06 13.80
CA PHE A 240 -3.01 14.52 12.67
C PHE A 240 -1.54 14.46 13.02
N ILE A 241 -0.98 13.25 13.00
CA ILE A 241 0.43 12.99 13.28
C ILE A 241 1.23 13.16 12.00
N GLU A 242 2.24 14.02 12.03
CA GLU A 242 3.19 14.20 10.93
C GLU A 242 4.45 13.36 11.16
N ASN A 243 4.84 12.57 10.17
CA ASN A 243 6.11 11.85 10.20
C ASN A 243 7.23 12.78 9.66
N THR A 244 7.68 13.69 10.51
CA THR A 244 8.71 14.69 10.16
C THR A 244 10.00 14.03 9.69
N ALA A 245 10.43 12.93 10.31
CA ALA A 245 11.63 12.18 9.92
C ALA A 245 11.50 11.65 8.48
N TRP A 246 10.36 11.07 8.13
CA TRP A 246 10.10 10.60 6.76
C TRP A 246 10.07 11.74 5.74
N ASN A 247 9.38 12.84 6.08
CA ASN A 247 9.30 14.00 5.19
C ASN A 247 10.69 14.64 4.94
N ASN A 248 11.56 14.67 5.94
CA ASN A 248 12.93 15.14 5.78
C ASN A 248 13.77 14.19 4.91
N SER A 249 13.63 12.87 5.11
CA SER A 249 14.29 11.88 4.27
C SER A 249 13.92 12.04 2.79
N CYS A 250 12.64 12.26 2.48
CA CYS A 250 12.17 12.43 1.11
C CYS A 250 12.75 13.66 0.39
N LYS A 251 13.32 14.63 1.12
CA LYS A 251 13.95 15.82 0.54
C LYS A 251 15.38 15.55 0.03
N ILE A 252 16.10 14.64 0.67
CA ILE A 252 17.54 14.42 0.44
C ILE A 252 17.89 13.00 0.01
N ILE A 253 16.99 12.03 0.25
CA ILE A 253 17.15 10.65 -0.18
C ILE A 253 16.16 10.37 -1.31
N GLN A 254 16.62 9.91 -2.44
CA GLN A 254 15.76 9.54 -3.58
C GLN A 254 14.74 8.47 -3.13
N GLY A 255 13.43 8.77 -3.24
CA GLY A 255 12.35 7.92 -2.75
C GLY A 255 12.24 7.82 -1.22
N GLY A 256 13.00 8.61 -0.46
CA GLY A 256 12.96 8.70 1.01
C GLY A 256 13.72 7.58 1.74
N ASN A 257 14.04 6.47 1.09
CA ASN A 257 14.82 5.35 1.62
C ASN A 257 15.32 4.42 0.51
N MET A 258 16.29 3.57 0.84
CA MET A 258 16.93 2.67 -0.14
C MET A 258 16.12 1.41 -0.46
N LEU A 259 15.14 1.04 0.36
CA LEU A 259 14.37 -0.21 0.17
C LEU A 259 12.87 0.06 0.25
N LEU A 260 12.18 -0.02 -0.88
CA LEU A 260 10.76 0.30 -1.00
C LEU A 260 9.88 -0.45 0.02
N SER A 261 10.18 -1.73 0.31
CA SER A 261 9.43 -2.52 1.30
C SER A 261 9.66 -2.10 2.78
N LYS A 262 10.53 -1.12 3.04
CA LYS A 262 10.67 -0.46 4.35
C LYS A 262 10.05 0.94 4.38
N SER A 263 9.53 1.42 3.26
CA SER A 263 8.93 2.76 3.20
C SER A 263 7.71 2.87 4.12
N PRO A 264 7.62 3.91 4.96
CA PRO A 264 6.40 4.23 5.71
C PRO A 264 5.15 4.31 4.84
N ASN A 265 5.30 4.70 3.56
CA ASN A 265 4.20 4.83 2.61
C ASN A 265 3.47 3.50 2.32
N ILE A 266 4.10 2.35 2.56
CA ILE A 266 3.48 1.02 2.38
C ILE A 266 2.60 0.63 3.56
N PHE A 267 2.93 1.14 4.75
CA PHE A 267 2.27 0.78 6.00
C PHE A 267 1.27 1.87 6.45
N SER A 268 1.80 3.02 6.85
CA SER A 268 1.03 4.16 7.32
C SER A 268 1.94 5.40 7.27
N PRO A 269 1.88 6.22 6.21
CA PRO A 269 2.88 7.26 5.92
C PRO A 269 3.21 8.19 7.09
N ASN A 270 2.22 8.53 7.90
CA ASN A 270 2.38 9.49 8.99
C ASN A 270 2.65 8.85 10.35
N LEU A 271 2.37 7.56 10.52
CA LEU A 271 2.45 6.86 11.81
C LEU A 271 3.59 5.84 11.89
N TRP A 272 3.93 5.22 10.75
CA TRP A 272 4.96 4.17 10.74
C TRP A 272 6.33 4.78 11.07
N PRO A 273 7.07 4.22 12.05
CA PRO A 273 8.40 4.73 12.40
C PRO A 273 9.36 4.67 11.21
N THR A 274 10.14 5.72 11.02
CA THR A 274 11.11 5.81 9.91
C THR A 274 12.42 5.13 10.26
N TYR A 275 12.96 5.43 11.44
CA TYR A 275 14.30 5.00 11.87
C TYR A 275 14.26 4.20 13.15
N TYR A 276 15.27 3.38 13.34
CA TYR A 276 15.55 2.66 14.58
C TYR A 276 16.97 2.92 15.05
N SER A 277 17.16 2.95 16.37
CA SER A 277 18.49 3.05 17.01
C SER A 277 19.07 1.68 17.34
N LYS A 278 18.21 0.71 17.65
CA LYS A 278 18.62 -0.63 18.09
C LYS A 278 17.59 -1.69 17.72
N ALA A 279 18.06 -2.88 17.38
CA ALA A 279 17.20 -4.05 17.22
C ALA A 279 17.84 -5.28 17.88
N LYS A 280 17.05 -6.11 18.57
CA LYS A 280 17.51 -7.36 19.22
C LYS A 280 16.39 -8.39 19.31
N GLY A 281 16.65 -9.63 18.92
CA GLY A 281 15.64 -10.69 18.88
C GLY A 281 14.54 -10.36 17.88
N CYS A 282 13.31 -10.14 18.34
CA CYS A 282 12.20 -9.63 17.54
C CYS A 282 11.71 -8.25 18.01
N PHE A 283 12.58 -7.47 18.65
CA PHE A 283 12.27 -6.12 19.10
C PHE A 283 13.13 -5.07 18.41
N ILE A 284 12.51 -3.91 18.21
CA ILE A 284 13.13 -2.71 17.62
C ILE A 284 12.95 -1.54 18.59
N TRP A 285 13.99 -0.75 18.81
CA TRP A 285 13.95 0.50 19.58
C TRP A 285 14.12 1.67 18.64
N LEU A 286 13.32 2.69 18.83
CA LEU A 286 13.41 3.95 18.12
C LEU A 286 14.40 4.90 18.85
N ASP A 287 14.75 6.01 18.22
CA ASP A 287 15.67 7.02 18.79
C ASP A 287 15.17 7.58 20.14
N ASN A 288 13.87 7.59 20.38
CA ASN A 288 13.26 7.99 21.65
C ASN A 288 13.13 6.83 22.66
N ASN A 289 13.92 5.79 22.52
CA ASN A 289 13.92 4.56 23.35
C ASN A 289 12.59 3.78 23.39
N LYS A 290 11.60 4.14 22.59
CA LYS A 290 10.36 3.34 22.51
C LYS A 290 10.62 1.99 21.86
N LYS A 291 10.27 0.93 22.57
CA LYS A 291 10.45 -0.47 22.17
C LYS A 291 9.22 -0.99 21.47
N TYR A 292 9.38 -1.57 20.28
CA TYR A 292 8.34 -2.22 19.51
C TYR A 292 8.62 -3.69 19.29
N LEU A 293 7.57 -4.52 19.34
CA LEU A 293 7.61 -5.92 18.93
C LEU A 293 7.40 -5.98 17.41
N ASP A 294 8.33 -6.57 16.66
CA ASP A 294 8.19 -6.76 15.22
C ASP A 294 7.41 -8.06 14.93
N MET A 295 6.18 -7.90 14.45
CA MET A 295 5.30 -8.95 13.93
C MET A 295 5.02 -8.73 12.43
N THR A 296 6.02 -8.23 11.68
CA THR A 296 5.96 -8.01 10.22
C THR A 296 6.94 -8.93 9.50
N THR A 297 7.91 -8.37 8.79
CA THR A 297 8.77 -9.09 7.85
C THR A 297 10.16 -9.43 8.40
N MET A 298 10.51 -9.01 9.62
CA MET A 298 11.82 -9.27 10.23
C MET A 298 13.00 -8.94 9.29
N GLY A 299 13.04 -7.68 8.80
CA GLY A 299 14.05 -7.24 7.85
C GLY A 299 13.87 -7.85 6.45
N VAL A 300 12.60 -7.98 6.00
CA VAL A 300 12.23 -8.56 4.70
C VAL A 300 12.72 -10.02 4.56
N GLY A 301 12.60 -10.77 5.66
CA GLY A 301 12.94 -12.19 5.72
C GLY A 301 14.42 -12.51 5.89
N THR A 302 15.29 -11.51 6.12
CA THR A 302 16.73 -11.75 6.33
C THR A 302 17.05 -12.34 7.70
N ASN A 303 16.41 -11.84 8.77
CA ASN A 303 16.74 -12.16 10.15
C ASN A 303 16.03 -13.43 10.65
N ILE A 304 16.48 -14.57 10.18
CA ILE A 304 15.86 -15.87 10.48
C ILE A 304 15.96 -16.26 11.97
N PHE A 305 17.08 -15.90 12.62
CA PHE A 305 17.30 -16.10 14.06
C PHE A 305 16.92 -14.89 14.91
N GLY A 306 16.43 -13.81 14.27
CA GLY A 306 16.17 -12.52 14.89
C GLY A 306 17.33 -11.55 14.77
N TYR A 307 17.09 -10.32 15.21
CA TYR A 307 18.04 -9.23 15.19
C TYR A 307 19.18 -9.44 16.20
N ALA A 308 20.37 -8.99 15.90
CA ALA A 308 21.55 -9.00 16.77
C ALA A 308 21.77 -10.36 17.45
N ASN A 309 21.94 -11.41 16.64
CA ASN A 309 22.19 -12.75 17.12
C ASN A 309 23.65 -12.89 17.59
N LYS A 310 23.87 -13.01 18.90
CA LYS A 310 25.22 -13.02 19.51
C LYS A 310 26.17 -14.06 18.89
N LEU A 311 25.68 -15.24 18.50
CA LEU A 311 26.55 -16.31 17.96
C LEU A 311 27.11 -15.95 16.59
N ILE A 312 26.32 -15.22 15.79
CA ILE A 312 26.75 -14.74 14.48
C ILE A 312 27.57 -13.48 14.63
N ASP A 313 27.03 -12.50 15.37
CA ASP A 313 27.62 -11.17 15.51
C ASP A 313 29.01 -11.24 16.16
N ASN A 314 29.23 -12.08 17.18
CA ASN A 314 30.54 -12.21 17.81
C ASN A 314 31.63 -12.69 16.83
N LYS A 315 31.26 -13.57 15.89
CA LYS A 315 32.21 -14.02 14.84
C LYS A 315 32.53 -12.90 13.85
N VAL A 316 31.52 -12.12 13.49
CA VAL A 316 31.70 -10.93 12.63
C VAL A 316 32.53 -9.85 13.34
N ILE A 317 32.25 -9.56 14.60
CA ILE A 317 33.02 -8.60 15.40
C ILE A 317 34.51 -9.02 15.47
N GLN A 318 34.76 -10.32 15.67
CA GLN A 318 36.14 -10.83 15.66
C GLN A 318 36.79 -10.59 14.30
N SER A 319 36.12 -10.91 13.18
CA SER A 319 36.69 -10.70 11.84
C SER A 319 36.94 -9.24 11.51
N ILE A 320 36.12 -8.31 12.02
CA ILE A 320 36.32 -6.86 11.86
C ILE A 320 37.63 -6.41 12.56
N LYS A 321 37.91 -6.94 13.76
CA LYS A 321 39.17 -6.64 14.50
C LYS A 321 40.40 -7.14 13.77
N GLU A 322 40.30 -8.19 12.97
CA GLU A 322 41.36 -8.81 12.17
C GLU A 322 41.51 -8.20 10.77
N SER A 323 40.61 -7.36 10.33
CA SER A 323 40.45 -6.70 9.05
C SER A 323 39.34 -7.33 8.19
N ASN A 324 38.49 -6.47 7.64
CA ASN A 324 37.42 -6.84 6.72
C ASN A 324 37.88 -6.92 5.25
N MET A 325 38.90 -6.16 4.90
CA MET A 325 39.43 -6.08 3.53
C MET A 325 40.98 -6.08 3.54
N SER A 326 41.58 -6.75 2.58
CA SER A 326 43.01 -6.70 2.34
C SER A 326 43.33 -6.86 0.85
N SER A 327 44.61 -6.77 0.49
CA SER A 327 45.07 -7.09 -0.87
C SER A 327 45.02 -8.60 -1.20
N LEU A 328 44.80 -9.45 -0.20
CA LEU A 328 44.67 -10.91 -0.34
C LEU A 328 43.22 -11.33 -0.06
N ASN A 329 42.81 -12.46 -0.62
CA ASN A 329 41.52 -13.06 -0.33
C ASN A 329 41.47 -13.64 1.09
N CYS A 330 40.30 -13.65 1.73
CA CYS A 330 40.12 -14.32 3.00
C CYS A 330 39.78 -15.80 2.83
N LYS A 331 40.29 -16.66 3.72
CA LYS A 331 40.03 -18.12 3.69
C LYS A 331 38.56 -18.49 3.82
N GLU A 332 37.78 -17.65 4.44
CA GLU A 332 36.34 -17.83 4.64
C GLU A 332 35.56 -17.79 3.32
N GLU A 333 36.07 -17.16 2.27
CA GLU A 333 35.49 -17.21 0.94
C GLU A 333 35.46 -18.66 0.43
N PHE A 334 36.60 -19.39 0.54
CA PHE A 334 36.72 -20.79 0.16
C PHE A 334 35.84 -21.70 1.05
N GLU A 335 35.87 -21.50 2.39
CA GLU A 335 35.05 -22.28 3.33
C GLU A 335 33.56 -22.13 3.05
N ALA A 336 33.09 -20.91 2.77
CA ALA A 336 31.70 -20.65 2.40
C ALA A 336 31.29 -21.37 1.12
N ALA A 337 32.15 -21.34 0.10
CA ALA A 337 31.94 -22.06 -1.16
C ALA A 337 31.85 -23.58 -0.95
N GLN A 338 32.75 -24.16 -0.16
CA GLN A 338 32.72 -25.58 0.18
C GLN A 338 31.43 -26.00 0.87
N ILE A 339 30.94 -25.20 1.85
CA ILE A 339 29.69 -25.47 2.55
C ILE A 339 28.54 -25.55 1.55
N LEU A 340 28.45 -24.59 0.62
CA LEU A 340 27.33 -24.49 -0.31
C LEU A 340 27.36 -25.61 -1.38
N THR A 341 28.52 -25.95 -1.94
CA THR A 341 28.66 -27.03 -2.91
C THR A 341 28.38 -28.39 -2.26
N ASN A 342 28.80 -28.62 -1.01
CA ASN A 342 28.48 -29.82 -0.24
C ASN A 342 26.99 -30.00 0.05
N ILE A 343 26.22 -28.89 0.16
CA ILE A 343 24.77 -28.95 0.34
C ILE A 343 24.05 -29.35 -0.95
N HIS A 344 24.58 -28.94 -2.10
CA HIS A 344 23.96 -29.10 -3.42
C HIS A 344 24.79 -29.95 -4.37
N LYS A 345 24.79 -31.26 -4.14
CA LYS A 345 25.50 -32.22 -5.00
C LYS A 345 25.17 -31.98 -6.48
N GLY A 346 26.21 -31.91 -7.33
CA GLY A 346 26.11 -31.62 -8.76
C GLY A 346 26.12 -30.12 -9.14
N LEU A 347 26.17 -29.23 -8.15
CA LEU A 347 26.44 -27.80 -8.35
C LEU A 347 27.79 -27.49 -7.69
N ASN A 348 28.85 -27.42 -8.49
CA ASN A 348 30.23 -27.57 -8.00
C ASN A 348 31.01 -26.27 -7.93
N MET A 349 30.41 -25.15 -8.38
CA MET A 349 31.08 -23.86 -8.42
C MET A 349 30.19 -22.74 -7.87
N VAL A 350 30.78 -21.76 -7.16
CA VAL A 350 30.09 -20.67 -6.53
C VAL A 350 30.66 -19.31 -6.98
N LYS A 351 29.79 -18.35 -7.22
CA LYS A 351 30.12 -16.92 -7.31
C LYS A 351 29.34 -16.17 -6.22
N PHE A 352 30.00 -15.27 -5.53
CA PHE A 352 29.34 -14.45 -4.48
C PHE A 352 29.09 -13.03 -4.97
N ALA A 353 28.06 -12.38 -4.38
CA ALA A 353 27.75 -10.98 -4.54
C ALA A 353 27.06 -10.46 -3.27
N LYS A 354 26.65 -9.19 -3.22
CA LYS A 354 26.04 -8.58 -2.01
C LYS A 354 24.52 -8.55 -2.05
N SER A 355 23.94 -8.31 -3.21
CA SER A 355 22.49 -8.14 -3.35
C SER A 355 21.87 -9.20 -4.26
N GLY A 356 20.56 -9.45 -4.06
CA GLY A 356 19.81 -10.38 -4.90
C GLY A 356 19.74 -9.92 -6.36
N GLY A 357 19.69 -8.62 -6.61
CA GLY A 357 19.71 -8.06 -7.98
C GLY A 357 21.00 -8.40 -8.72
N GLU A 358 22.17 -8.17 -8.08
CA GLU A 358 23.48 -8.56 -8.65
C GLU A 358 23.55 -10.06 -8.91
N ALA A 359 23.21 -10.89 -7.93
CA ALA A 359 23.25 -12.35 -8.08
C ALA A 359 22.38 -12.82 -9.24
N ASN A 360 21.20 -12.21 -9.42
CA ASN A 360 20.31 -12.52 -10.53
C ASN A 360 20.90 -12.08 -11.89
N ALA A 361 21.54 -10.91 -11.96
CA ALA A 361 22.20 -10.43 -13.17
C ALA A 361 23.42 -11.31 -13.55
N ILE A 362 24.22 -11.71 -12.56
CA ILE A 362 25.37 -12.63 -12.76
C ILE A 362 24.89 -13.96 -13.32
N ALA A 363 23.85 -14.57 -12.73
CA ALA A 363 23.31 -15.85 -13.18
C ALA A 363 22.78 -15.80 -14.63
N ILE A 364 22.10 -14.70 -15.00
CA ILE A 364 21.62 -14.49 -16.37
C ILE A 364 22.80 -14.29 -17.33
N ARG A 365 23.85 -13.57 -16.93
CA ARG A 365 25.03 -13.39 -17.77
C ARG A 365 25.76 -14.72 -18.01
N ALA A 366 25.94 -15.53 -16.97
CA ALA A 366 26.49 -16.87 -17.12
C ALA A 366 25.66 -17.74 -18.07
N ALA A 367 24.36 -17.75 -17.89
CA ALA A 367 23.43 -18.50 -18.71
C ALA A 367 23.45 -18.07 -20.18
N ARG A 368 23.45 -16.75 -20.45
CA ARG A 368 23.56 -16.23 -21.82
C ARG A 368 24.90 -16.55 -22.48
N ALA A 369 26.01 -16.40 -21.76
CA ALA A 369 27.33 -16.73 -22.24
C ALA A 369 27.44 -18.23 -22.60
N TYR A 370 26.94 -19.12 -21.74
CA TYR A 370 26.95 -20.56 -21.93
C TYR A 370 26.05 -21.02 -23.09
N THR A 371 24.79 -20.53 -23.13
CA THR A 371 23.79 -20.98 -24.10
C THR A 371 23.88 -20.25 -25.45
N LYS A 372 24.70 -19.21 -25.55
CA LYS A 372 24.75 -18.29 -26.72
C LYS A 372 23.36 -17.74 -27.10
N SER A 373 22.50 -17.52 -26.11
CA SER A 373 21.12 -17.05 -26.30
C SER A 373 20.81 -15.83 -25.42
N SER A 374 20.16 -14.82 -25.98
CA SER A 374 19.74 -13.62 -25.25
C SER A 374 18.39 -13.76 -24.55
N LYS A 375 17.51 -14.66 -25.06
CA LYS A 375 16.13 -14.82 -24.59
C LYS A 375 16.03 -15.64 -23.30
N VAL A 376 15.22 -15.17 -22.36
CA VAL A 376 14.99 -15.80 -21.05
C VAL A 376 13.49 -15.84 -20.73
N ALA A 377 12.97 -17.00 -20.32
CA ALA A 377 11.64 -17.10 -19.70
C ALA A 377 11.75 -16.84 -18.20
N ILE A 378 10.90 -15.96 -17.66
CA ILE A 378 10.95 -15.52 -16.26
C ILE A 378 9.64 -15.80 -15.53
N CYS A 379 9.74 -16.26 -14.26
CA CYS A 379 8.58 -16.38 -13.38
C CYS A 379 8.96 -15.99 -11.94
N GLY A 380 8.50 -14.85 -11.50
CA GLY A 380 8.80 -14.34 -10.17
C GLY A 380 9.43 -12.97 -10.18
N TYR A 381 9.85 -12.51 -9.00
CA TYR A 381 10.57 -11.27 -8.79
C TYR A 381 12.08 -11.52 -8.76
N HIS A 382 12.83 -10.84 -9.62
CA HIS A 382 14.28 -11.10 -9.78
C HIS A 382 15.14 -9.83 -9.68
N GLY A 383 14.67 -8.80 -9.01
CA GLY A 383 15.42 -7.55 -8.82
C GLY A 383 14.92 -6.42 -9.72
N TRP A 384 15.78 -5.43 -9.93
CA TRP A 384 15.46 -4.17 -10.61
C TRP A 384 16.33 -3.88 -11.85
N HIS A 385 17.25 -4.82 -12.19
CA HIS A 385 18.18 -4.65 -13.30
C HIS A 385 17.45 -4.66 -14.66
N ASP A 386 18.03 -3.99 -15.63
CA ASP A 386 17.47 -3.78 -16.96
C ASP A 386 17.03 -5.07 -17.64
N TRP A 387 17.83 -6.15 -17.53
CA TRP A 387 17.52 -7.45 -18.12
C TRP A 387 16.15 -8.02 -17.66
N TYR A 388 15.72 -7.69 -16.45
CA TYR A 388 14.43 -8.13 -15.89
C TYR A 388 13.30 -7.16 -16.22
N LEU A 389 13.55 -5.84 -16.08
CA LEU A 389 12.57 -4.80 -16.36
C LEU A 389 12.26 -4.69 -17.86
N SER A 390 13.17 -5.13 -18.74
CA SER A 390 12.98 -5.19 -20.19
C SER A 390 11.72 -5.97 -20.61
N ALA A 391 11.21 -6.88 -19.77
CA ALA A 391 9.94 -7.57 -20.03
C ALA A 391 8.75 -6.63 -20.25
N ASN A 392 8.78 -5.39 -19.69
CA ASN A 392 7.73 -4.39 -19.89
C ASN A 392 7.93 -3.51 -21.15
N LEU A 393 9.03 -3.63 -21.89
CA LEU A 393 9.29 -2.80 -23.05
C LEU A 393 8.27 -3.05 -24.18
N LYS A 394 7.98 -4.30 -24.50
CA LYS A 394 7.01 -4.65 -25.55
C LYS A 394 5.57 -4.45 -25.10
N LYS A 395 5.24 -4.85 -23.86
CA LYS A 395 3.90 -4.70 -23.28
C LYS A 395 4.02 -4.25 -21.81
N LYS A 396 3.58 -3.04 -21.54
CA LYS A 396 3.68 -2.38 -20.21
C LYS A 396 3.08 -3.18 -19.05
N SER A 397 2.25 -4.18 -19.32
CA SER A 397 1.59 -5.02 -18.30
C SER A 397 2.25 -6.40 -18.09
N ASN A 398 3.35 -6.73 -18.77
CA ASN A 398 3.98 -8.05 -18.68
C ASN A 398 4.42 -8.43 -17.26
N LEU A 399 4.89 -7.47 -16.47
CA LEU A 399 5.28 -7.68 -15.07
C LEU A 399 4.16 -7.45 -14.05
N ASN A 400 2.93 -7.11 -14.48
CA ASN A 400 1.83 -6.79 -13.56
C ASN A 400 1.48 -7.94 -12.60
N GLN A 401 1.64 -9.18 -13.01
CA GLN A 401 1.42 -10.36 -12.16
C GLN A 401 2.67 -10.81 -11.38
N LEU A 402 3.83 -10.27 -11.70
CA LEU A 402 5.12 -10.69 -11.14
C LEU A 402 5.71 -9.66 -10.18
N LEU A 403 5.41 -8.37 -10.36
CA LEU A 403 6.04 -7.28 -9.62
C LEU A 403 5.00 -6.23 -9.17
N ILE A 404 4.89 -5.12 -9.89
CA ILE A 404 4.02 -3.99 -9.57
C ILE A 404 3.11 -3.73 -10.74
N LYS A 405 1.84 -3.50 -10.47
CA LYS A 405 0.89 -3.10 -11.52
C LYS A 405 1.31 -1.76 -12.13
N ASP A 406 1.32 -1.70 -13.46
CA ASP A 406 1.62 -0.50 -14.24
C ASP A 406 3.00 0.13 -13.95
N LEU A 407 4.01 -0.73 -13.67
CA LEU A 407 5.38 -0.32 -13.38
C LEU A 407 5.99 0.47 -14.55
N LYS A 408 6.42 1.70 -14.26
CA LYS A 408 7.21 2.52 -15.19
C LYS A 408 8.66 2.05 -15.21
N ILE A 409 9.23 1.93 -16.40
CA ILE A 409 10.60 1.43 -16.65
C ILE A 409 11.45 2.44 -17.42
N ALA A 410 11.28 3.73 -17.13
CA ALA A 410 12.06 4.79 -17.76
C ALA A 410 13.57 4.53 -17.55
N GLY A 411 14.36 4.69 -18.62
CA GLY A 411 15.81 4.48 -18.61
C GLY A 411 16.27 3.06 -18.98
N VAL A 412 15.36 2.08 -19.09
CA VAL A 412 15.72 0.74 -19.60
C VAL A 412 15.95 0.82 -21.12
N PRO A 413 17.11 0.38 -21.66
CA PRO A 413 17.42 0.42 -23.09
C PRO A 413 16.37 -0.33 -23.92
N LYS A 414 15.92 0.28 -25.02
CA LYS A 414 14.87 -0.29 -25.88
C LYS A 414 15.34 -1.56 -26.61
N GLU A 415 16.62 -1.67 -26.84
CA GLU A 415 17.30 -2.79 -27.48
C GLU A 415 17.18 -4.09 -26.70
N LEU A 416 16.86 -4.01 -25.40
CA LEU A 416 16.57 -5.17 -24.56
C LEU A 416 15.13 -5.69 -24.73
N ALA A 417 14.33 -5.08 -25.59
CA ALA A 417 13.00 -5.61 -25.89
C ALA A 417 13.11 -7.06 -26.39
N GLU A 418 12.12 -7.89 -26.03
CA GLU A 418 12.07 -9.31 -26.44
C GLU A 418 13.25 -10.17 -25.95
N THR A 419 13.90 -9.78 -24.86
CA THR A 419 14.93 -10.60 -24.20
C THR A 419 14.42 -11.28 -22.92
N ALA A 420 13.33 -10.82 -22.32
CA ALA A 420 12.72 -11.38 -21.10
C ALA A 420 11.22 -11.62 -21.29
N PHE A 421 10.78 -12.86 -21.13
CA PHE A 421 9.41 -13.31 -21.39
C PHE A 421 8.77 -13.87 -20.12
N PRO A 422 7.77 -13.20 -19.54
CA PRO A 422 7.08 -13.71 -18.36
C PRO A 422 6.20 -14.92 -18.67
N PHE A 423 6.18 -15.90 -17.75
CA PHE A 423 5.21 -16.99 -17.76
C PHE A 423 4.51 -17.14 -16.40
N ILE A 424 3.35 -17.78 -16.39
CA ILE A 424 2.49 -17.92 -15.22
C ILE A 424 2.90 -19.16 -14.41
N TYR A 425 3.02 -19.01 -13.09
CA TYR A 425 3.29 -20.10 -12.17
C TYR A 425 2.13 -21.09 -12.14
N ASN A 426 2.43 -22.39 -12.12
CA ASN A 426 1.47 -23.51 -12.21
C ASN A 426 0.76 -23.67 -13.57
N ASP A 427 1.18 -22.96 -14.60
CA ASP A 427 0.67 -23.12 -15.96
C ASP A 427 1.75 -23.71 -16.88
N PHE A 428 1.84 -25.04 -16.89
CA PHE A 428 2.85 -25.75 -17.70
C PHE A 428 2.55 -25.68 -19.20
N TYR A 429 1.28 -25.60 -19.57
CA TYR A 429 0.90 -25.54 -20.98
C TYR A 429 1.33 -24.23 -21.64
N SER A 430 0.97 -23.11 -21.02
CA SER A 430 1.40 -21.77 -21.49
C SER A 430 2.93 -21.62 -21.47
N PHE A 431 3.60 -22.18 -20.44
CA PHE A 431 5.05 -22.22 -20.39
C PHE A 431 5.64 -22.93 -21.61
N LYS A 432 5.18 -24.16 -21.92
CA LYS A 432 5.66 -24.94 -23.08
C LYS A 432 5.46 -24.17 -24.38
N LYS A 433 4.27 -23.65 -24.62
CA LYS A 433 3.94 -22.86 -25.81
C LYS A 433 4.86 -21.63 -25.96
N LEU A 434 5.16 -20.94 -24.85
CA LEU A 434 6.08 -19.81 -24.85
C LEU A 434 7.50 -20.21 -25.25
N ILE A 435 8.04 -21.29 -24.64
CA ILE A 435 9.39 -21.79 -24.92
C ILE A 435 9.55 -22.16 -26.39
N GLU A 436 8.59 -22.86 -26.96
CA GLU A 436 8.61 -23.32 -28.35
C GLU A 436 8.49 -22.13 -29.32
N LYS A 437 7.52 -21.25 -29.10
CA LYS A 437 7.30 -20.07 -29.93
C LYS A 437 8.51 -19.15 -29.99
N GLU A 438 9.08 -18.83 -28.84
CA GLU A 438 10.16 -17.84 -28.73
C GLU A 438 11.56 -18.47 -28.82
N LYS A 439 11.66 -19.80 -28.99
CA LYS A 439 12.92 -20.58 -29.06
C LYS A 439 13.84 -20.28 -27.86
N ILE A 440 13.30 -20.27 -26.66
CA ILE A 440 14.00 -19.88 -25.43
C ILE A 440 14.90 -21.01 -24.94
N LYS A 441 16.15 -20.68 -24.59
CA LYS A 441 17.13 -21.61 -24.04
C LYS A 441 17.46 -21.40 -22.56
N ILE A 442 16.85 -20.42 -21.90
CA ILE A 442 17.11 -20.10 -20.50
C ILE A 442 15.77 -19.92 -19.78
N VAL A 443 15.56 -20.64 -18.69
CA VAL A 443 14.40 -20.50 -17.81
C VAL A 443 14.88 -20.07 -16.44
N LYS A 444 14.27 -19.01 -15.89
CA LYS A 444 14.55 -18.51 -14.55
C LYS A 444 13.27 -18.32 -13.77
N MET A 445 13.19 -18.91 -12.56
CA MET A 445 11.98 -18.81 -11.75
C MET A 445 12.24 -18.85 -10.24
N GLU A 446 11.36 -18.24 -9.46
CA GLU A 446 11.24 -18.53 -8.03
C GLU A 446 10.65 -19.93 -7.86
N VAL A 447 11.18 -20.71 -6.91
CA VAL A 447 10.71 -22.08 -6.66
C VAL A 447 9.35 -22.10 -5.98
N LEU A 448 9.13 -21.19 -5.03
CA LEU A 448 7.84 -20.92 -4.40
C LEU A 448 7.51 -19.43 -4.48
N ARG A 449 6.25 -19.15 -4.75
CA ARG A 449 5.69 -17.80 -4.64
C ARG A 449 4.69 -17.77 -3.50
N SER A 450 3.46 -17.35 -3.76
CA SER A 450 2.38 -17.28 -2.76
C SER A 450 1.59 -18.57 -2.62
N VAL A 451 1.77 -19.48 -3.59
CA VAL A 451 1.12 -20.79 -3.68
C VAL A 451 2.14 -21.89 -3.86
N TYR A 452 1.79 -23.13 -3.49
CA TYR A 452 2.60 -24.30 -3.75
C TYR A 452 2.58 -24.72 -5.22
N PRO A 453 3.64 -25.40 -5.70
CA PRO A 453 3.61 -26.01 -7.04
C PRO A 453 2.56 -27.14 -7.07
N ARG A 454 1.64 -27.06 -8.04
CA ARG A 454 0.56 -28.03 -8.25
C ARG A 454 0.95 -29.01 -9.37
N ASP A 455 0.34 -30.17 -9.39
CA ASP A 455 0.45 -31.15 -10.49
C ASP A 455 1.89 -31.46 -10.92
N ASN A 456 2.79 -31.56 -9.94
CA ASN A 456 4.22 -31.77 -10.18
C ASN A 456 4.88 -30.69 -11.08
N PHE A 457 4.36 -29.46 -11.06
CA PHE A 457 4.80 -28.37 -11.92
C PHE A 457 6.31 -28.20 -12.01
N LEU A 458 7.03 -28.17 -10.88
CA LEU A 458 8.50 -28.02 -10.88
C LEU A 458 9.21 -29.20 -11.53
N LYS A 459 8.72 -30.43 -11.34
CA LYS A 459 9.27 -31.62 -12.01
C LYS A 459 9.01 -31.59 -13.51
N LYS A 460 7.79 -31.18 -13.92
CA LYS A 460 7.44 -30.99 -15.35
C LYS A 460 8.36 -29.99 -16.02
N ILE A 461 8.59 -28.82 -15.39
CA ILE A 461 9.53 -27.80 -15.87
C ILE A 461 10.93 -28.37 -15.98
N SER A 462 11.47 -29.00 -14.93
CA SER A 462 12.83 -29.56 -14.91
C SER A 462 13.04 -30.63 -15.98
N ASN A 463 12.08 -31.56 -16.11
CA ASN A 463 12.17 -32.62 -17.11
C ASN A 463 12.08 -32.08 -18.55
N TYR A 464 11.23 -31.12 -18.79
CA TYR A 464 11.12 -30.46 -20.09
C TYR A 464 12.41 -29.70 -20.44
N CYS A 465 12.97 -28.94 -19.49
CA CYS A 465 14.23 -28.23 -19.68
C CYS A 465 15.37 -29.19 -20.01
N LYS A 466 15.48 -30.30 -19.26
CA LYS A 466 16.49 -31.34 -19.55
C LYS A 466 16.33 -31.95 -20.95
N LYS A 467 15.10 -32.36 -21.31
CA LYS A 467 14.81 -32.97 -22.64
C LYS A 467 15.13 -32.00 -23.79
N LYS A 468 14.96 -30.70 -23.62
CA LYS A 468 15.15 -29.67 -24.66
C LYS A 468 16.51 -28.94 -24.56
N ASN A 469 17.43 -29.38 -23.70
CA ASN A 469 18.71 -28.71 -23.42
C ASN A 469 18.56 -27.23 -23.07
N ILE A 470 17.57 -26.92 -22.22
CA ILE A 470 17.27 -25.58 -21.71
C ILE A 470 17.88 -25.45 -20.33
N LEU A 471 18.63 -24.35 -20.08
CA LEU A 471 19.24 -24.06 -18.80
C LEU A 471 18.18 -23.58 -17.80
N LEU A 472 18.12 -24.25 -16.64
CA LEU A 472 17.16 -23.93 -15.58
C LEU A 472 17.84 -23.23 -14.39
N ILE A 473 17.38 -22.02 -14.04
CA ILE A 473 17.84 -21.22 -12.90
C ILE A 473 16.73 -21.11 -11.86
N PHE A 474 17.01 -21.51 -10.62
CA PHE A 474 16.11 -21.29 -9.50
C PHE A 474 16.57 -20.10 -8.65
N ASP A 475 15.65 -19.15 -8.46
CA ASP A 475 15.84 -18.05 -7.53
C ASP A 475 15.27 -18.44 -6.15
N GLU A 476 16.15 -18.71 -5.21
CA GLU A 476 15.81 -19.03 -3.83
C GLU A 476 16.26 -17.94 -2.84
N CYS A 477 16.44 -16.71 -3.32
CA CYS A 477 16.78 -15.58 -2.43
C CYS A 477 15.78 -15.40 -1.28
N THR A 478 14.50 -15.72 -1.49
CA THR A 478 13.45 -15.57 -0.47
C THR A 478 13.19 -16.87 0.29
N THR A 479 13.31 -18.01 -0.36
CA THR A 479 12.92 -19.34 0.14
C THR A 479 14.09 -20.13 0.70
N GLY A 480 15.27 -19.95 0.17
CA GLY A 480 16.49 -20.65 0.60
C GLY A 480 16.76 -20.49 2.09
N PHE A 481 17.10 -21.59 2.74
CA PHE A 481 17.40 -21.69 4.18
C PHE A 481 16.25 -21.31 5.12
N ARG A 482 15.10 -20.87 4.59
CA ARG A 482 13.89 -20.57 5.36
C ARG A 482 12.96 -21.77 5.50
N PHE A 483 12.96 -22.70 4.53
CA PHE A 483 12.06 -23.87 4.48
C PHE A 483 12.75 -25.18 4.89
N ASN A 484 14.03 -25.28 4.65
CA ASN A 484 14.89 -26.41 4.99
C ASN A 484 16.36 -25.96 4.95
N PHE A 485 17.28 -26.89 5.16
CA PHE A 485 18.71 -26.62 4.98
C PHE A 485 19.07 -26.70 3.49
N GLY A 486 19.43 -25.57 2.90
CA GLY A 486 19.60 -25.36 1.46
C GLY A 486 18.36 -24.78 0.82
N GLY A 487 18.09 -25.10 -0.43
CA GLY A 487 16.96 -24.60 -1.19
C GLY A 487 15.68 -25.43 -0.99
N VAL A 488 14.53 -24.81 -1.13
CA VAL A 488 13.23 -25.48 -1.08
C VAL A 488 13.03 -26.46 -2.24
N CYS A 489 13.74 -26.27 -3.35
CA CYS A 489 13.79 -27.20 -4.49
C CYS A 489 14.14 -28.64 -4.08
N LYS A 490 14.94 -28.83 -3.01
CA LYS A 490 15.26 -30.15 -2.44
C LYS A 490 14.03 -30.89 -1.93
N LYS A 491 12.99 -30.20 -1.43
CA LYS A 491 11.73 -30.82 -1.00
C LYS A 491 10.92 -31.40 -2.17
N PHE A 492 11.14 -30.88 -3.36
CA PHE A 492 10.48 -31.35 -4.58
C PHE A 492 11.34 -32.28 -5.42
N ASN A 493 12.55 -32.64 -4.91
CA ASN A 493 13.54 -33.46 -5.63
C ASN A 493 13.84 -32.91 -7.04
N VAL A 494 14.04 -31.61 -7.15
CA VAL A 494 14.37 -30.91 -8.39
C VAL A 494 15.73 -30.22 -8.21
N ILE A 495 16.67 -30.48 -9.07
CA ILE A 495 17.99 -29.86 -9.09
C ILE A 495 18.07 -29.00 -10.35
N PRO A 496 18.23 -27.65 -10.24
CA PRO A 496 18.45 -26.76 -11.38
C PRO A 496 19.89 -26.82 -11.86
N ASP A 497 20.21 -26.05 -12.90
CA ASP A 497 21.58 -25.87 -13.36
C ASP A 497 22.32 -24.79 -12.57
N ILE A 498 21.59 -23.77 -12.11
CA ILE A 498 22.04 -22.68 -11.21
C ILE A 498 20.98 -22.47 -10.14
N ILE A 499 21.41 -22.24 -8.91
CA ILE A 499 20.56 -21.82 -7.80
C ILE A 499 21.12 -20.56 -7.14
N ILE A 500 20.25 -19.63 -6.76
CA ILE A 500 20.63 -18.35 -6.16
C ILE A 500 20.11 -18.29 -4.74
N PHE A 501 20.98 -17.93 -3.79
CA PHE A 501 20.65 -17.73 -2.38
C PHE A 501 20.93 -16.31 -1.93
N GLY A 502 20.16 -15.84 -0.95
CA GLY A 502 20.31 -14.53 -0.32
C GLY A 502 19.55 -14.46 1.00
N LYS A 503 19.27 -13.26 1.47
CA LYS A 503 18.45 -12.99 2.65
C LYS A 503 18.80 -13.83 3.89
N ALA A 504 18.07 -14.94 4.11
CA ALA A 504 18.23 -15.81 5.27
C ALA A 504 19.61 -16.49 5.37
N ILE A 505 20.42 -16.50 4.31
CA ILE A 505 21.70 -17.18 4.25
C ILE A 505 22.73 -16.67 5.27
N ALA A 506 22.64 -15.36 5.65
CA ALA A 506 23.59 -14.72 6.57
C ALA A 506 22.93 -13.87 7.67
N ASN A 507 21.68 -14.15 8.02
CA ASN A 507 20.92 -13.51 9.10
C ASN A 507 21.00 -11.97 9.14
N GLY A 508 20.92 -11.32 7.97
CA GLY A 508 20.88 -9.84 7.86
C GLY A 508 22.18 -9.22 7.34
N TYR A 509 23.28 -9.95 7.31
CA TYR A 509 24.52 -9.48 6.68
C TYR A 509 24.42 -9.58 5.14
N PRO A 510 25.01 -8.60 4.39
CA PRO A 510 24.89 -8.53 2.94
C PRO A 510 25.80 -9.54 2.24
N ILE A 511 25.24 -10.65 1.83
CA ILE A 511 25.88 -11.64 0.96
C ILE A 511 24.81 -12.43 0.19
N THR A 512 25.11 -12.79 -1.05
CA THR A 512 24.35 -13.68 -1.91
C THR A 512 25.29 -14.68 -2.57
N ALA A 513 24.77 -15.84 -2.92
CA ALA A 513 25.54 -16.90 -3.57
C ALA A 513 24.82 -17.41 -4.81
N ILE A 514 25.56 -17.54 -5.89
CA ILE A 514 25.16 -18.18 -7.14
C ILE A 514 25.92 -19.52 -7.19
N VAL A 515 25.21 -20.64 -7.04
CA VAL A 515 25.78 -21.98 -7.03
C VAL A 515 25.35 -22.68 -8.29
N GLY A 516 26.29 -23.14 -9.09
CA GLY A 516 25.98 -23.69 -10.42
C GLY A 516 26.91 -24.85 -10.84
N LYS A 517 26.55 -25.48 -11.96
CA LYS A 517 27.42 -26.49 -12.63
C LYS A 517 28.66 -25.81 -13.16
N SER A 518 29.85 -26.44 -12.98
CA SER A 518 31.14 -25.86 -13.37
C SER A 518 31.15 -25.35 -14.80
N LYS A 519 30.71 -26.15 -15.78
CA LYS A 519 30.68 -25.77 -17.21
C LYS A 519 29.93 -24.47 -17.49
N ILE A 520 28.88 -24.17 -16.70
CA ILE A 520 28.08 -22.96 -16.85
C ILE A 520 28.76 -21.79 -16.16
N MET A 521 29.27 -22.01 -14.96
CA MET A 521 29.91 -20.96 -14.16
C MET A 521 31.24 -20.50 -14.78
N GLU A 522 32.00 -21.40 -15.39
CA GLU A 522 33.25 -21.12 -16.10
C GLU A 522 33.04 -20.20 -17.33
N SER A 523 31.83 -20.16 -17.91
CA SER A 523 31.53 -19.21 -18.98
C SER A 523 31.65 -17.76 -18.55
N LEU A 524 31.66 -17.47 -17.24
CA LEU A 524 31.92 -16.12 -16.70
C LEU A 524 33.39 -15.68 -16.87
N ASN A 525 34.34 -16.61 -17.15
CA ASN A 525 35.74 -16.27 -17.39
C ASN A 525 35.93 -15.42 -18.67
N SER A 526 35.02 -15.56 -19.64
CA SER A 526 34.96 -14.72 -20.84
C SER A 526 34.08 -13.48 -20.70
N SER A 527 33.62 -13.18 -19.47
CA SER A 527 32.69 -12.07 -19.21
C SER A 527 33.13 -11.32 -17.94
N PHE A 528 33.48 -10.06 -18.07
CA PHE A 528 33.95 -9.28 -16.93
C PHE A 528 32.86 -9.18 -15.85
N VAL A 529 33.01 -9.98 -14.77
CA VAL A 529 32.09 -10.02 -13.62
C VAL A 529 32.90 -9.93 -12.33
N SER A 530 33.13 -8.73 -11.85
CA SER A 530 33.94 -8.44 -10.67
C SER A 530 33.41 -7.19 -9.95
N SER A 531 33.59 -7.11 -8.63
CA SER A 531 33.31 -5.93 -7.83
C SER A 531 34.10 -5.96 -6.54
N THR A 532 34.60 -4.79 -6.11
CA THR A 532 35.49 -4.64 -4.95
C THR A 532 34.90 -5.25 -3.67
N PHE A 533 33.67 -4.89 -3.31
CA PHE A 533 33.09 -5.32 -2.04
C PHE A 533 32.50 -6.73 -2.04
N TRP A 534 32.56 -7.46 -3.14
CA TRP A 534 32.17 -8.88 -3.13
C TRP A 534 33.14 -9.76 -2.35
N SER A 535 34.37 -9.29 -2.17
CA SER A 535 35.43 -9.97 -1.41
C SER A 535 35.51 -9.54 0.06
N ASP A 536 34.58 -8.77 0.61
CA ASP A 536 34.58 -8.43 2.03
C ASP A 536 34.38 -9.67 2.90
N ARG A 537 35.17 -9.75 4.00
CA ARG A 537 35.25 -10.91 4.90
C ARG A 537 34.00 -11.13 5.72
N ILE A 538 33.33 -10.03 6.17
CA ILE A 538 32.19 -10.12 7.11
C ILE A 538 31.00 -10.90 6.54
N GLY A 539 30.75 -10.79 5.25
CA GLY A 539 29.68 -11.54 4.58
C GLY A 539 29.90 -13.05 4.66
N PHE A 540 31.11 -13.52 4.38
CA PHE A 540 31.48 -14.95 4.43
C PHE A 540 31.45 -15.48 5.85
N VAL A 541 32.03 -14.75 6.81
CA VAL A 541 32.01 -15.12 8.25
C VAL A 541 30.57 -15.25 8.76
N ALA A 542 29.72 -14.30 8.44
CA ALA A 542 28.30 -14.33 8.82
C ALA A 542 27.57 -15.53 8.21
N LEU A 543 27.80 -15.81 6.92
CA LEU A 543 27.23 -16.97 6.21
C LEU A 543 27.65 -18.29 6.90
N ILE A 544 28.93 -18.49 7.12
CA ILE A 544 29.47 -19.70 7.74
C ILE A 544 28.90 -19.89 9.15
N ALA A 545 28.95 -18.86 9.99
CA ALA A 545 28.41 -18.92 11.35
C ALA A 545 26.92 -19.24 11.34
N ASN A 546 26.16 -18.56 10.48
CA ASN A 546 24.73 -18.76 10.34
C ASN A 546 24.37 -20.18 9.87
N LEU A 547 25.03 -20.71 8.83
CA LEU A 547 24.75 -22.05 8.31
C LEU A 547 25.15 -23.14 9.30
N LYS A 548 26.30 -23.02 9.98
CA LYS A 548 26.68 -23.94 11.06
C LYS A 548 25.64 -23.96 12.18
N TYR A 549 25.14 -22.79 12.56
CA TYR A 549 24.09 -22.67 13.60
C TYR A 549 22.74 -23.21 13.11
N MET A 550 22.35 -22.95 11.86
CA MET A 550 21.14 -23.51 11.25
C MET A 550 21.12 -25.02 11.21
N LYS A 551 22.25 -25.66 10.87
CA LYS A 551 22.37 -27.13 10.81
C LYS A 551 22.07 -27.76 12.18
N LYS A 552 22.55 -27.12 13.26
CA LYS A 552 22.31 -27.53 14.66
C LYS A 552 20.87 -27.31 15.10
N ILE A 553 20.32 -26.11 14.89
CA ILE A 553 19.04 -25.66 15.47
C ILE A 553 17.81 -26.03 14.63
N LYS A 554 17.97 -26.17 13.30
CA LYS A 554 16.89 -26.43 12.34
C LYS A 554 15.73 -25.41 12.44
N PRO A 555 16.01 -24.09 12.33
CA PRO A 555 15.05 -23.00 12.65
C PRO A 555 13.77 -23.07 11.81
N TRP A 556 13.82 -23.62 10.60
CA TRP A 556 12.67 -23.78 9.71
C TRP A 556 11.51 -24.56 10.32
N LYS A 557 11.76 -25.49 11.25
CA LYS A 557 10.71 -26.23 11.96
C LYS A 557 9.85 -25.29 12.81
N LYS A 558 10.49 -24.41 13.59
CA LYS A 558 9.82 -23.42 14.43
C LYS A 558 9.15 -22.32 13.59
N ILE A 559 9.79 -21.88 12.51
CA ILE A 559 9.26 -20.92 11.57
C ILE A 559 7.96 -21.42 10.92
N LEU A 560 7.94 -22.70 10.48
CA LEU A 560 6.72 -23.33 9.95
C LEU A 560 5.60 -23.36 11.02
N ARG A 561 5.93 -23.80 12.23
CA ARG A 561 4.95 -23.83 13.35
C ARG A 561 4.34 -22.46 13.62
N TYR A 562 5.15 -21.41 13.64
CA TYR A 562 4.70 -20.05 13.88
C TYR A 562 3.91 -19.46 12.72
N GLY A 563 4.29 -19.80 11.50
CA GLY A 563 3.50 -19.44 10.32
C GLY A 563 2.12 -20.07 10.35
N ASN A 564 2.03 -21.38 10.59
CA ASN A 564 0.74 -22.09 10.76
C ASN A 564 -0.11 -21.49 11.89
N LYS A 565 0.51 -21.17 13.02
CA LYS A 565 -0.18 -20.54 14.15
C LYS A 565 -0.79 -19.17 13.76
N MET A 566 -0.06 -18.34 13.03
CA MET A 566 -0.57 -17.06 12.56
C MET A 566 -1.70 -17.25 11.55
N GLN A 567 -1.57 -18.19 10.63
CA GLN A 567 -2.59 -18.52 9.63
C GLN A 567 -3.91 -18.96 10.31
N ILE A 568 -3.81 -19.80 11.37
CA ILE A 568 -4.97 -20.21 12.17
C ILE A 568 -5.62 -19.00 12.87
N ILE A 569 -4.82 -18.10 13.46
CA ILE A 569 -5.33 -16.86 14.08
C ILE A 569 -6.13 -16.03 13.06
N TRP A 570 -5.57 -15.79 11.89
CA TRP A 570 -6.24 -15.02 10.86
C TRP A 570 -7.53 -15.66 10.35
N LYS A 571 -7.50 -16.97 10.06
CA LYS A 571 -8.68 -17.74 9.65
C LYS A 571 -9.78 -17.74 10.73
N LYS A 572 -9.41 -17.99 12.01
CA LYS A 572 -10.36 -18.01 13.12
C LYS A 572 -11.06 -16.66 13.31
N LEU A 573 -10.28 -15.56 13.29
CA LEU A 573 -10.83 -14.23 13.52
C LEU A 573 -11.63 -13.71 12.32
N SER A 574 -11.20 -14.00 11.09
CA SER A 574 -11.98 -13.66 9.90
C SER A 574 -13.34 -14.36 9.89
N LYS A 575 -13.38 -15.65 10.23
CA LYS A 575 -14.64 -16.41 10.37
C LYS A 575 -15.52 -15.84 11.50
N LYS A 576 -14.94 -15.57 12.68
CA LYS A 576 -15.66 -15.00 13.84
C LYS A 576 -16.39 -13.70 13.51
N TYR A 577 -15.79 -12.84 12.70
CA TYR A 577 -16.33 -11.53 12.35
C TYR A 577 -16.89 -11.46 10.93
N ASN A 578 -17.04 -12.58 10.23
CA ASN A 578 -17.54 -12.64 8.85
C ASN A 578 -16.81 -11.69 7.87
N LEU A 579 -15.48 -11.55 8.05
CA LEU A 579 -14.64 -10.75 7.18
C LEU A 579 -14.01 -11.64 6.11
N LYS A 580 -14.30 -11.39 4.84
CA LYS A 580 -13.70 -12.16 3.74
C LYS A 580 -12.25 -11.72 3.53
N ILE A 581 -11.29 -12.62 3.77
CA ILE A 581 -9.86 -12.40 3.53
C ILE A 581 -9.27 -13.52 2.71
N ASN A 582 -8.36 -13.19 1.79
CA ASN A 582 -7.52 -14.15 1.09
C ASN A 582 -6.17 -14.23 1.81
N ILE A 583 -5.79 -15.42 2.27
CA ILE A 583 -4.51 -15.68 2.96
C ILE A 583 -3.63 -16.52 2.05
N THR A 584 -2.33 -16.16 1.90
CA THR A 584 -1.37 -16.96 1.14
C THR A 584 -1.19 -18.36 1.73
N GLU A 585 -0.93 -19.33 0.85
CA GLU A 585 -0.79 -20.75 1.24
C GLU A 585 0.50 -21.04 2.02
N ILE A 586 1.52 -20.21 1.88
CA ILE A 586 2.89 -20.45 2.38
C ILE A 586 3.07 -19.93 3.80
N PRO A 587 3.09 -20.78 4.85
CA PRO A 587 3.13 -20.31 6.24
C PRO A 587 4.39 -19.52 6.62
N GLN A 588 5.51 -19.77 5.93
CA GLN A 588 6.77 -19.08 6.20
C GLN A 588 6.84 -17.66 5.59
N LEU A 589 5.90 -17.30 4.69
CA LEU A 589 5.85 -16.03 3.95
C LEU A 589 4.40 -15.55 3.85
N LEU A 590 3.76 -15.34 5.00
CA LEU A 590 2.33 -15.05 5.07
C LEU A 590 2.00 -13.62 4.70
N ASN A 591 0.93 -13.46 3.96
CA ASN A 591 0.17 -12.24 3.87
C ASN A 591 -1.34 -12.54 3.76
N PHE A 592 -2.17 -11.54 4.00
CA PHE A 592 -3.60 -11.60 3.68
C PHE A 592 -4.09 -10.29 3.09
N ASN A 593 -5.15 -10.37 2.29
CA ASN A 593 -5.84 -9.21 1.75
C ASN A 593 -7.34 -9.33 2.02
N PHE A 594 -7.99 -8.21 2.36
CA PHE A 594 -9.45 -8.19 2.44
C PHE A 594 -10.06 -8.24 1.05
N VAL A 595 -11.13 -9.04 0.92
CA VAL A 595 -11.98 -9.04 -0.27
C VAL A 595 -13.03 -7.94 -0.09
N SER A 596 -12.60 -6.70 -0.13
CA SER A 596 -13.43 -5.52 0.08
C SER A 596 -12.86 -4.34 -0.70
N LYS A 597 -13.74 -3.43 -1.14
CA LYS A 597 -13.34 -2.14 -1.74
C LYS A 597 -12.55 -1.25 -0.75
N ASN A 598 -12.74 -1.48 0.55
CA ASN A 598 -12.09 -0.77 1.64
C ASN A 598 -10.78 -1.43 2.11
N SER A 599 -10.21 -2.37 1.34
CA SER A 599 -9.03 -3.16 1.75
C SER A 599 -7.86 -2.30 2.24
N GLU A 600 -7.52 -1.22 1.54
CA GLU A 600 -6.40 -0.34 1.92
C GLU A 600 -6.69 0.45 3.20
N PHE A 601 -7.95 0.86 3.39
CA PHE A 601 -8.41 1.48 4.62
C PHE A 601 -8.27 0.54 5.82
N TYR A 602 -8.67 -0.73 5.69
CA TYR A 602 -8.52 -1.71 6.78
C TYR A 602 -7.06 -2.03 7.08
N LYS A 603 -6.19 -2.06 6.08
CA LYS A 603 -4.74 -2.20 6.29
C LYS A 603 -4.17 -1.04 7.10
N ALA A 604 -4.52 0.20 6.74
CA ALA A 604 -4.10 1.39 7.49
C ALA A 604 -4.59 1.34 8.95
N TYR A 605 -5.84 0.92 9.16
CA TYR A 605 -6.42 0.79 10.50
C TYR A 605 -5.71 -0.29 11.33
N ILE A 606 -5.41 -1.45 10.75
CA ILE A 606 -4.62 -2.51 11.40
C ILE A 606 -3.28 -1.95 11.87
N VAL A 607 -2.53 -1.30 10.99
CA VAL A 607 -1.23 -0.71 11.31
C VAL A 607 -1.34 0.29 12.46
N GLN A 608 -2.27 1.24 12.37
CA GLN A 608 -2.51 2.26 13.39
C GLN A 608 -2.79 1.63 14.77
N GLU A 609 -3.70 0.68 14.81
CA GLU A 609 -4.13 0.08 16.08
C GLU A 609 -3.06 -0.79 16.73
N PHE A 610 -2.23 -1.48 15.94
CA PHE A 610 -1.08 -2.20 16.47
C PHE A 610 0.02 -1.26 16.97
N LEU A 611 0.29 -0.15 16.28
CA LEU A 611 1.27 0.86 16.71
C LEU A 611 0.93 1.45 18.08
N LYS A 612 -0.37 1.66 18.40
CA LYS A 612 -0.83 2.08 19.74
C LYS A 612 -0.43 1.11 20.85
N LYS A 613 -0.20 -0.16 20.50
CA LYS A 613 0.27 -1.22 21.43
C LYS A 613 1.77 -1.50 21.30
N LYS A 614 2.52 -0.64 20.63
CA LYS A 614 3.97 -0.78 20.36
C LYS A 614 4.28 -2.11 19.65
N ILE A 615 3.46 -2.50 18.70
CA ILE A 615 3.64 -3.66 17.83
C ILE A 615 3.74 -3.15 16.40
N LEU A 616 4.81 -3.47 15.71
CA LEU A 616 4.92 -3.31 14.26
C LEU A 616 4.20 -4.49 13.63
N ALA A 617 3.03 -4.26 13.06
CA ALA A 617 2.22 -5.28 12.40
C ALA A 617 1.43 -4.67 11.24
N SER A 618 1.17 -5.49 10.24
CA SER A 618 0.35 -5.18 9.08
C SER A 618 -0.38 -6.44 8.62
N ASN A 619 -0.76 -6.51 7.36
CA ASN A 619 -1.30 -7.70 6.73
C ASN A 619 -0.22 -8.72 6.28
N ILE A 620 1.07 -8.50 6.63
CA ILE A 620 2.21 -9.37 6.27
C ILE A 620 2.88 -9.89 7.54
N PHE A 621 3.25 -11.17 7.55
CA PHE A 621 4.00 -11.79 8.65
C PHE A 621 5.02 -12.80 8.14
N TYR A 622 6.30 -12.55 8.36
CA TYR A 622 7.39 -13.50 8.12
C TYR A 622 7.95 -13.98 9.47
N PRO A 623 7.62 -15.20 9.90
CA PRO A 623 8.06 -15.70 11.18
C PRO A 623 9.59 -15.82 11.27
N SER A 624 10.12 -15.54 12.46
CA SER A 624 11.52 -15.71 12.84
C SER A 624 11.64 -16.66 14.03
N TYR A 625 12.77 -17.31 14.19
CA TYR A 625 13.08 -18.15 15.33
C TYR A 625 13.03 -17.39 16.66
N ALA A 626 13.26 -16.08 16.63
CA ALA A 626 13.19 -15.20 17.81
C ALA A 626 11.78 -14.98 18.36
N HIS A 627 10.73 -15.20 17.58
CA HIS A 627 9.36 -15.10 18.09
C HIS A 627 9.10 -16.13 19.20
N LYS A 628 8.18 -15.79 20.13
CA LYS A 628 7.74 -16.65 21.25
C LYS A 628 6.23 -16.74 21.27
N ASP A 629 5.70 -17.85 21.80
CA ASP A 629 4.25 -18.12 21.83
C ASP A 629 3.42 -17.02 22.53
N LYS A 630 3.98 -16.37 23.56
CA LYS A 630 3.33 -15.25 24.25
C LYS A 630 3.04 -14.05 23.35
N TYR A 631 3.84 -13.81 22.30
CA TYR A 631 3.62 -12.69 21.38
C TYR A 631 2.41 -12.92 20.46
N PHE A 632 2.14 -14.17 20.10
CA PHE A 632 0.95 -14.54 19.33
C PHE A 632 -0.33 -14.33 20.13
N LYS A 633 -0.31 -14.59 21.44
CA LYS A 633 -1.45 -14.30 22.32
C LYS A 633 -1.77 -12.80 22.37
N ILE A 634 -0.74 -11.96 22.52
CA ILE A 634 -0.87 -10.49 22.52
C ILE A 634 -1.39 -9.99 21.17
N TYR A 635 -0.80 -10.46 20.07
CA TYR A 635 -1.21 -10.13 18.71
C TYR A 635 -2.67 -10.51 18.46
N GLN A 636 -3.06 -11.75 18.80
CA GLN A 636 -4.41 -12.26 18.60
C GLN A 636 -5.45 -11.43 19.35
N LYS A 637 -5.21 -11.11 20.65
CA LYS A 637 -6.10 -10.28 21.46
C LYS A 637 -6.34 -8.90 20.82
N LYS A 638 -5.26 -8.29 20.27
CA LYS A 638 -5.38 -6.98 19.61
C LYS A 638 -6.08 -7.10 18.27
N LEU A 639 -5.75 -8.09 17.44
CA LEU A 639 -6.38 -8.31 16.14
C LEU A 639 -7.87 -8.63 16.29
N ASP A 640 -8.28 -9.35 17.35
CA ASP A 640 -9.68 -9.65 17.68
C ASP A 640 -10.49 -8.36 17.82
N SER A 641 -9.98 -7.39 18.60
CA SER A 641 -10.65 -6.09 18.74
C SER A 641 -10.67 -5.27 17.42
N ILE A 642 -9.61 -5.35 16.63
CA ILE A 642 -9.53 -4.67 15.32
C ILE A 642 -10.56 -5.26 14.35
N PHE A 643 -10.64 -6.56 14.22
CA PHE A 643 -11.58 -7.23 13.31
C PHE A 643 -13.03 -7.04 13.77
N LYS A 644 -13.29 -6.99 15.08
CA LYS A 644 -14.59 -6.58 15.61
C LYS A 644 -15.00 -5.20 15.11
N ASN A 645 -14.11 -4.22 15.27
CA ASN A 645 -14.37 -2.84 14.81
C ASN A 645 -14.56 -2.75 13.30
N ILE A 646 -13.77 -3.49 12.51
CA ILE A 646 -13.92 -3.55 11.04
C ILE A 646 -15.29 -4.15 10.67
N ASN A 647 -15.73 -5.22 11.35
CA ASN A 647 -17.04 -5.81 11.11
C ASN A 647 -18.19 -4.86 11.49
N GLU A 648 -18.07 -4.14 12.61
CA GLU A 648 -19.03 -3.11 13.00
C GLU A 648 -19.08 -1.97 11.98
N TYR A 649 -17.92 -1.57 11.45
CA TYR A 649 -17.80 -0.60 10.38
C TYR A 649 -18.50 -1.07 9.09
N GLU A 650 -18.28 -2.30 8.66
CA GLU A 650 -18.95 -2.89 7.49
C GLU A 650 -20.49 -2.97 7.67
N LYS A 651 -20.95 -3.17 8.91
CA LYS A 651 -22.37 -3.39 9.20
C LYS A 651 -23.16 -2.11 9.50
N PHE A 652 -22.62 -1.20 10.27
CA PHE A 652 -23.45 -0.24 11.00
C PHE A 652 -23.04 1.23 10.89
N ASN A 653 -21.79 1.58 10.76
CA ASN A 653 -21.42 2.98 10.65
C ASN A 653 -19.92 3.26 10.52
N PHE A 654 -19.65 4.24 9.71
CA PHE A 654 -18.35 4.73 9.34
C PHE A 654 -17.67 5.64 10.38
N GLU A 655 -18.36 6.07 11.45
CA GLU A 655 -17.80 7.00 12.44
C GLU A 655 -16.85 6.38 13.47
N LYS A 656 -16.95 5.08 13.75
CA LYS A 656 -16.16 4.40 14.79
C LYS A 656 -14.69 4.16 14.42
N ILE A 657 -14.35 4.13 13.14
CA ILE A 657 -12.96 3.94 12.68
C ILE A 657 -12.42 5.28 12.16
N LYS A 658 -11.57 5.92 12.97
CA LYS A 658 -10.83 7.13 12.58
C LYS A 658 -9.40 6.76 12.21
N ILE A 659 -8.97 7.06 10.99
CA ILE A 659 -7.58 6.90 10.57
C ILE A 659 -6.86 8.23 10.72
N GLN A 660 -5.72 8.20 11.41
CA GLN A 660 -4.86 9.36 11.69
C GLN A 660 -3.73 9.54 10.66
N SER A 661 -3.71 8.71 9.64
CA SER A 661 -2.68 8.67 8.60
C SER A 661 -3.31 8.71 7.21
N SER A 662 -2.54 9.14 6.22
CA SER A 662 -2.85 8.84 4.83
C SER A 662 -2.84 7.33 4.57
N PHE A 663 -3.54 6.89 3.51
CA PHE A 663 -3.57 5.47 3.17
C PHE A 663 -2.20 4.96 2.70
N PRO A 664 -1.92 3.67 2.95
CA PRO A 664 -0.81 3.00 2.31
C PRO A 664 -0.89 3.22 0.80
N GLN A 665 0.18 3.69 0.20
CA GLN A 665 0.24 3.78 -1.26
C GLN A 665 0.55 2.39 -1.82
N PRO A 666 -0.27 1.85 -2.73
CA PRO A 666 -0.02 0.55 -3.35
C PRO A 666 1.13 0.65 -4.36
N LYS A 667 2.35 0.90 -3.86
CA LYS A 667 3.55 0.97 -4.73
C LYS A 667 4.33 -0.34 -4.78
N PHE A 668 3.99 -1.34 -3.95
CA PHE A 668 4.65 -2.63 -3.95
C PHE A 668 3.69 -3.71 -3.45
N GLY A 669 2.93 -4.30 -4.35
CA GLY A 669 2.28 -5.57 -4.12
C GLY A 669 2.93 -6.60 -5.02
N ARG A 670 3.58 -7.63 -4.47
CA ARG A 670 3.69 -8.87 -5.22
C ARG A 670 2.25 -9.30 -5.48
N LEU A 671 1.80 -9.12 -6.71
CA LEU A 671 0.53 -9.67 -7.13
C LEU A 671 0.74 -11.18 -7.26
N ASN A 672 -0.05 -11.90 -6.52
CA ASN A 672 -0.02 -13.36 -6.51
C ASN A 672 -0.73 -13.91 -7.72
#